data_19b28a5fdab579832655fe3a9cc8f3a1
#
_entry.id   19b28a5fdab579832655fe3a9cc8f3a1
#
_cell.length_a   1.000
_cell.length_b   1.000
_cell.length_c   1.000
_cell.angle_alpha   90.00
_cell.angle_beta   90.00
_cell.angle_gamma   90.00
#
_symmetry.space_group_name_H-M   'P 1'
#
loop_
_entity.id
_entity.type
_entity.pdbx_description
1 polymer ?
#
loop_
_entity_poly.entity_id
_entity_poly.type
_entity_poly.pdbx_seq_one_letter_code
_entity_poly.pdbx_strand_id
1 'polypeptide(L)'
;MKTIALVGSPNCGKTTLFNAVTGLHQHVGNWAGVTVERKEGTQNGLKWVDLPGVYALSPYSAEEKVTIDYLSGGDYDEILQIVDATALARGLYLTHQLTQLSRPMTIALNMMDECRKRGITIDTEKLSARLGIRVLPMSARDGTGVPEVLRALREGAKTPKSPPSAPYTAIIQRMKSALPEGKLPPEFRAWKALEGDEMGAADAARAGQAQLRAQSGMSAAAALSALRYAWADELCAAVRQGNPDNPTRTDAVDALVLHPVLALPILAGLLALMLSLAFGRFGSGLSDMLTNIILMIQSALDGVLGQWQVAEALRRLIVEGLMTGVGSVVSFLPMLLILFACLSLLEDSGYMARAAFLMDRPMRALGLSGRSFIPLLLGFGCSVPAALSARSMRGERDRRFTLLMIPFVSCSAKMPVFAALSTLLPGGAWMIFALYALGISLAAMIAQILRKTVFPGESAAFVMELPPYRLPLMSSVLRKVLRRTGEFLSRACSVILLSSMVVWLIGRFTWTGAWAASTQESILGSIAGAIAPIFAPLGFGSVAVTAALLTGLLAKESIISTLAVLAGQGSIRAALAASLPTPAAALALMTFVLLYPPCAAASASIIKGLKSRKLAVLMVTGQCLLAWICAWIAYRLAIA
;
A
#
# COMPACT_ATOMS: atom_id res chain seq x y z
N MET A 1 -3.52 -9.13 -37.95
CA MET A 1 -3.25 -9.86 -36.71
C MET A 1 -4.42 -9.62 -35.80
N LYS A 2 -5.07 -10.67 -35.30
CA LYS A 2 -6.28 -10.52 -34.49
C LYS A 2 -5.94 -10.04 -33.08
N THR A 3 -6.63 -8.99 -32.61
CA THR A 3 -6.41 -8.39 -31.29
C THR A 3 -7.46 -8.89 -30.30
N ILE A 4 -7.01 -9.48 -29.19
CA ILE A 4 -7.85 -10.02 -28.13
C ILE A 4 -7.77 -9.12 -26.91
N ALA A 5 -8.92 -8.58 -26.48
CA ALA A 5 -9.04 -7.84 -25.23
C ALA A 5 -9.34 -8.80 -24.07
N LEU A 6 -8.40 -8.92 -23.12
CA LEU A 6 -8.64 -9.71 -21.91
C LEU A 6 -9.38 -8.88 -20.87
N VAL A 7 -10.54 -9.34 -20.47
CA VAL A 7 -11.39 -8.68 -19.47
C VAL A 7 -11.73 -9.67 -18.34
N GLY A 8 -11.85 -9.20 -17.12
CA GLY A 8 -12.29 -10.03 -16.00
C GLY A 8 -12.16 -9.32 -14.66
N SER A 9 -12.77 -9.89 -13.64
CA SER A 9 -12.71 -9.36 -12.28
C SER A 9 -11.27 -9.45 -11.72
N PRO A 10 -10.91 -8.63 -10.75
CA PRO A 10 -9.66 -8.81 -10.02
C PRO A 10 -9.57 -10.24 -9.47
N ASN A 11 -8.38 -10.82 -9.51
CA ASN A 11 -8.06 -12.17 -9.01
C ASN A 11 -8.70 -13.36 -9.77
N CYS A 12 -9.41 -13.16 -10.87
CA CYS A 12 -9.97 -14.25 -11.68
C CYS A 12 -8.92 -15.08 -12.44
N GLY A 13 -7.62 -14.75 -12.33
CA GLY A 13 -6.53 -15.45 -13.00
C GLY A 13 -6.15 -14.89 -14.38
N LYS A 14 -6.61 -13.69 -14.72
CA LYS A 14 -6.36 -12.99 -15.99
C LYS A 14 -4.86 -12.86 -16.31
N THR A 15 -4.08 -12.28 -15.40
CA THR A 15 -2.63 -12.13 -15.55
C THR A 15 -1.89 -13.49 -15.58
N THR A 16 -2.41 -14.50 -14.90
CA THR A 16 -1.85 -15.86 -14.95
C THR A 16 -1.99 -16.46 -16.34
N LEU A 17 -3.18 -16.33 -16.93
CA LEU A 17 -3.41 -16.78 -18.32
C LEU A 17 -2.56 -15.96 -19.30
N PHE A 18 -2.54 -14.64 -19.16
CA PHE A 18 -1.75 -13.75 -20.02
C PHE A 18 -0.26 -14.15 -20.01
N ASN A 19 0.31 -14.38 -18.82
CA ASN A 19 1.70 -14.79 -18.68
C ASN A 19 1.95 -16.21 -19.24
N ALA A 20 1.01 -17.14 -19.05
CA ALA A 20 1.12 -18.49 -19.57
C ALA A 20 1.10 -18.52 -21.11
N VAL A 21 0.33 -17.61 -21.73
CA VAL A 21 0.20 -17.55 -23.20
C VAL A 21 1.31 -16.73 -23.83
N THR A 22 1.67 -15.56 -23.27
CA THR A 22 2.62 -14.62 -23.91
C THR A 22 4.08 -14.86 -23.51
N GLY A 23 4.33 -15.58 -22.40
CA GLY A 23 5.69 -15.88 -21.92
C GLY A 23 6.54 -14.61 -21.71
N LEU A 24 7.74 -14.57 -22.34
CA LEU A 24 8.67 -13.43 -22.29
C LEU A 24 8.35 -12.32 -23.31
N HIS A 25 7.40 -12.54 -24.22
CA HIS A 25 7.04 -11.59 -25.28
C HIS A 25 5.98 -10.59 -24.81
N GLN A 26 6.29 -9.83 -23.76
CA GLN A 26 5.39 -8.86 -23.14
C GLN A 26 5.96 -7.44 -23.26
N HIS A 27 5.10 -6.49 -23.60
CA HIS A 27 5.37 -5.07 -23.50
C HIS A 27 4.61 -4.51 -22.29
N VAL A 28 5.33 -3.93 -21.34
CA VAL A 28 4.75 -3.32 -20.14
C VAL A 28 4.94 -1.81 -20.23
N GLY A 29 3.85 -1.06 -20.18
CA GLY A 29 3.83 0.40 -20.17
C GLY A 29 2.73 0.91 -19.23
N ASN A 30 2.40 2.18 -19.32
CA ASN A 30 1.24 2.75 -18.64
C ASN A 30 0.20 3.21 -19.66
N TRP A 31 -1.07 3.13 -19.29
CA TRP A 31 -2.14 3.72 -20.08
C TRP A 31 -1.98 5.24 -20.13
N ALA A 32 -2.30 5.85 -21.25
CA ALA A 32 -2.14 7.29 -21.45
C ALA A 32 -2.91 8.10 -20.39
N GLY A 33 -2.22 9.01 -19.71
CA GLY A 33 -2.81 9.92 -18.72
C GLY A 33 -3.13 9.32 -17.34
N VAL A 34 -2.84 8.04 -17.11
CA VAL A 34 -3.10 7.36 -15.83
C VAL A 34 -1.91 6.48 -15.38
N THR A 35 -1.83 6.20 -14.09
CA THR A 35 -0.79 5.33 -13.49
C THR A 35 -1.20 3.86 -13.48
N VAL A 36 -1.96 3.41 -14.48
CA VAL A 36 -2.43 2.04 -14.60
C VAL A 36 -1.53 1.33 -15.62
N GLU A 37 -1.02 0.15 -15.25
CA GLU A 37 -0.15 -0.64 -16.12
C GLU A 37 -0.91 -1.14 -17.36
N ARG A 38 -0.28 -0.97 -18.53
CA ARG A 38 -0.71 -1.54 -19.80
C ARG A 38 0.21 -2.70 -20.15
N LYS A 39 -0.36 -3.88 -20.33
CA LYS A 39 0.37 -5.09 -20.73
C LYS A 39 -0.13 -5.57 -22.08
N GLU A 40 0.76 -5.65 -23.04
CA GLU A 40 0.50 -6.19 -24.36
C GLU A 40 1.49 -7.32 -24.66
N GLY A 41 1.04 -8.31 -25.38
CA GLY A 41 1.89 -9.40 -25.82
C GLY A 41 1.46 -9.93 -27.18
N THR A 42 2.39 -10.52 -27.89
CA THR A 42 2.14 -11.11 -29.21
C THR A 42 2.58 -12.56 -29.17
N GLN A 43 1.65 -13.48 -29.38
CA GLN A 43 1.95 -14.91 -29.40
C GLN A 43 0.94 -15.66 -30.27
N ASN A 44 1.41 -16.66 -30.99
CA ASN A 44 0.56 -17.55 -31.80
C ASN A 44 -0.32 -16.85 -32.85
N GLY A 45 0.16 -15.72 -33.42
CA GLY A 45 -0.59 -14.94 -34.41
C GLY A 45 -1.69 -14.05 -33.84
N LEU A 46 -1.81 -13.98 -32.49
CA LEU A 46 -2.75 -13.14 -31.76
C LEU A 46 -2.02 -12.03 -31.01
N LYS A 47 -2.59 -10.85 -31.02
CA LYS A 47 -2.18 -9.74 -30.13
C LYS A 47 -3.08 -9.76 -28.89
N TRP A 48 -2.48 -9.75 -27.75
CA TRP A 48 -3.13 -9.81 -26.44
C TRP A 48 -3.01 -8.47 -25.74
N VAL A 49 -4.12 -7.95 -25.24
CA VAL A 49 -4.16 -6.73 -24.43
C VAL A 49 -4.77 -7.05 -23.08
N ASP A 50 -3.96 -7.02 -22.02
CA ASP A 50 -4.42 -7.28 -20.65
C ASP A 50 -5.03 -6.00 -20.08
N LEU A 51 -6.36 -5.93 -19.98
CA LEU A 51 -7.07 -4.81 -19.38
C LEU A 51 -7.06 -4.89 -17.86
N PRO A 52 -7.13 -3.77 -17.14
CA PRO A 52 -7.26 -3.77 -15.69
C PRO A 52 -8.43 -4.63 -15.21
N GLY A 53 -8.26 -5.28 -14.06
CA GLY A 53 -9.33 -6.07 -13.45
C GLY A 53 -10.45 -5.18 -12.92
N VAL A 54 -11.68 -5.42 -13.40
CA VAL A 54 -12.86 -4.62 -13.04
C VAL A 54 -14.03 -5.51 -12.63
N TYR A 55 -14.83 -5.06 -11.69
CA TYR A 55 -16.06 -5.76 -11.28
C TYR A 55 -17.27 -5.32 -12.10
N ALA A 56 -17.23 -4.09 -12.59
CA ALA A 56 -18.26 -3.48 -13.39
C ALA A 56 -17.65 -2.50 -14.39
N LEU A 57 -18.36 -2.22 -15.47
CA LEU A 57 -18.00 -1.16 -16.40
C LEU A 57 -18.64 0.15 -15.91
N SER A 58 -18.04 0.80 -14.93
CA SER A 58 -18.48 2.07 -14.34
C SER A 58 -17.28 3.02 -14.19
N PRO A 59 -17.45 4.35 -14.34
CA PRO A 59 -16.32 5.29 -14.36
C PRO A 59 -15.80 5.68 -12.97
N TYR A 60 -16.05 4.89 -11.94
CA TYR A 60 -15.72 5.24 -10.55
C TYR A 60 -14.24 5.04 -10.20
N SER A 61 -13.54 4.13 -10.88
CA SER A 61 -12.10 3.92 -10.68
C SER A 61 -11.31 4.23 -11.95
N ALA A 62 -10.01 4.51 -11.79
CA ALA A 62 -9.12 4.74 -12.93
C ALA A 62 -9.01 3.49 -13.82
N GLU A 63 -9.02 2.30 -13.22
CA GLU A 63 -8.99 1.03 -13.91
C GLU A 63 -10.26 0.76 -14.71
N GLU A 64 -11.43 1.05 -14.11
CA GLU A 64 -12.72 0.91 -14.79
C GLU A 64 -12.82 1.89 -15.96
N LYS A 65 -12.39 3.14 -15.76
CA LYS A 65 -12.36 4.14 -16.82
C LYS A 65 -11.47 3.71 -17.99
N VAL A 66 -10.24 3.23 -17.73
CA VAL A 66 -9.33 2.72 -18.76
C VAL A 66 -9.96 1.56 -19.52
N THR A 67 -10.60 0.63 -18.81
CA THR A 67 -11.25 -0.53 -19.43
C THR A 67 -12.43 -0.09 -20.32
N ILE A 68 -13.27 0.85 -19.84
CA ILE A 68 -14.37 1.41 -20.64
C ILE A 68 -13.84 2.15 -21.87
N ASP A 69 -12.85 3.03 -21.70
CA ASP A 69 -12.28 3.84 -22.78
C ASP A 69 -11.69 2.94 -23.89
N TYR A 70 -10.97 1.88 -23.50
CA TYR A 70 -10.42 0.91 -24.46
C TYR A 70 -11.51 0.12 -25.18
N LEU A 71 -12.47 -0.42 -24.43
CA LEU A 71 -13.59 -1.18 -25.03
C LEU A 71 -14.48 -0.31 -25.91
N SER A 72 -14.58 0.99 -25.60
CA SER A 72 -15.30 1.98 -26.40
C SER A 72 -14.55 2.39 -27.68
N GLY A 73 -13.23 2.39 -27.63
CA GLY A 73 -12.37 2.69 -28.79
C GLY A 73 -12.49 1.67 -29.92
N GLY A 74 -12.80 0.42 -29.60
CA GLY A 74 -13.02 -0.64 -30.56
C GLY A 74 -11.75 -1.21 -31.20
N ASP A 75 -10.57 -0.91 -30.64
CA ASP A 75 -9.27 -1.36 -31.15
C ASP A 75 -8.99 -2.84 -30.81
N TYR A 76 -9.99 -3.70 -30.92
CA TYR A 76 -9.93 -5.13 -30.70
C TYR A 76 -10.95 -5.87 -31.53
N ASP A 77 -10.65 -7.13 -31.86
CA ASP A 77 -11.50 -7.98 -32.68
C ASP A 77 -12.44 -8.85 -31.83
N GLU A 78 -11.98 -9.27 -30.64
CA GLU A 78 -12.70 -10.17 -29.76
C GLU A 78 -12.41 -9.88 -28.29
N ILE A 79 -13.43 -10.06 -27.44
CA ILE A 79 -13.29 -10.03 -25.98
C ILE A 79 -13.10 -11.46 -25.48
N LEU A 80 -12.02 -11.71 -24.74
CA LEU A 80 -11.89 -12.91 -23.90
C LEU A 80 -12.17 -12.51 -22.46
N GLN A 81 -13.35 -12.86 -21.98
CA GLN A 81 -13.68 -12.68 -20.57
C GLN A 81 -13.21 -13.85 -19.75
N ILE A 82 -12.42 -13.59 -18.69
CA ILE A 82 -12.01 -14.60 -17.72
C ILE A 82 -12.92 -14.49 -16.50
N VAL A 83 -13.62 -15.58 -16.22
CA VAL A 83 -14.59 -15.68 -15.11
C VAL A 83 -14.07 -16.70 -14.11
N ASP A 84 -14.10 -16.32 -12.83
CA ASP A 84 -13.84 -17.24 -11.73
C ASP A 84 -15.05 -18.17 -11.53
N ALA A 85 -14.86 -19.45 -11.76
CA ALA A 85 -15.90 -20.45 -11.62
C ALA A 85 -16.42 -20.60 -10.18
N THR A 86 -15.57 -20.29 -9.18
CA THR A 86 -15.96 -20.35 -7.76
C THR A 86 -16.87 -19.19 -7.36
N ALA A 87 -16.83 -18.09 -8.14
CA ALA A 87 -17.61 -16.86 -7.93
C ALA A 87 -18.43 -16.52 -9.20
N LEU A 88 -19.08 -17.51 -9.79
CA LEU A 88 -19.72 -17.45 -11.11
C LEU A 88 -20.71 -16.27 -11.23
N ALA A 89 -21.59 -16.04 -10.25
CA ALA A 89 -22.58 -14.95 -10.28
C ALA A 89 -21.95 -13.58 -10.47
N ARG A 90 -20.82 -13.34 -9.81
CA ARG A 90 -20.07 -12.09 -9.93
C ARG A 90 -19.42 -11.92 -11.31
N GLY A 91 -18.89 -13.00 -11.87
CA GLY A 91 -18.37 -12.99 -13.24
C GLY A 91 -19.47 -12.71 -14.26
N LEU A 92 -20.65 -13.29 -14.07
CA LEU A 92 -21.81 -13.09 -14.92
C LEU A 92 -22.38 -11.66 -14.81
N TYR A 93 -22.27 -10.99 -13.66
CA TYR A 93 -22.62 -9.56 -13.54
C TYR A 93 -21.84 -8.70 -14.55
N LEU A 94 -20.54 -8.92 -14.66
CA LEU A 94 -19.72 -8.24 -15.67
C LEU A 94 -20.05 -8.72 -17.09
N THR A 95 -20.33 -10.02 -17.25
CA THR A 95 -20.79 -10.59 -18.55
C THR A 95 -22.02 -9.83 -19.06
N HIS A 96 -23.02 -9.56 -18.20
CA HIS A 96 -24.21 -8.81 -18.58
C HIS A 96 -23.87 -7.44 -19.20
N GLN A 97 -22.88 -6.74 -18.66
CA GLN A 97 -22.46 -5.44 -19.18
C GLN A 97 -21.65 -5.56 -20.49
N LEU A 98 -20.80 -6.60 -20.60
CA LEU A 98 -20.02 -6.85 -21.79
C LEU A 98 -20.89 -7.27 -22.98
N THR A 99 -21.97 -8.03 -22.73
CA THR A 99 -22.90 -8.42 -23.80
C THR A 99 -23.62 -7.24 -24.43
N GLN A 100 -23.83 -6.14 -23.69
CA GLN A 100 -24.42 -4.90 -24.20
C GLN A 100 -23.51 -4.16 -25.21
N LEU A 101 -22.21 -4.48 -25.25
CA LEU A 101 -21.28 -3.94 -26.25
C LEU A 101 -21.47 -4.56 -27.63
N SER A 102 -22.25 -5.65 -27.75
CA SER A 102 -22.54 -6.34 -29.02
C SER A 102 -21.28 -6.69 -29.82
N ARG A 103 -20.20 -7.06 -29.14
CA ARG A 103 -18.91 -7.46 -29.75
C ARG A 103 -18.70 -8.97 -29.64
N PRO A 104 -17.98 -9.59 -30.58
CA PRO A 104 -17.62 -11.00 -30.47
C PRO A 104 -16.91 -11.27 -29.13
N MET A 105 -17.37 -12.31 -28.41
CA MET A 105 -16.76 -12.66 -27.14
C MET A 105 -16.76 -14.15 -26.87
N THR A 106 -15.75 -14.58 -26.11
CA THR A 106 -15.61 -15.91 -25.55
C THR A 106 -15.42 -15.81 -24.04
N ILE A 107 -15.97 -16.74 -23.28
CA ILE A 107 -15.75 -16.85 -21.83
C ILE A 107 -14.78 -18.00 -21.55
N ALA A 108 -13.72 -17.70 -20.84
CA ALA A 108 -12.84 -18.69 -20.22
C ALA A 108 -13.22 -18.82 -18.74
N LEU A 109 -13.83 -19.95 -18.39
CA LEU A 109 -14.26 -20.26 -17.03
C LEU A 109 -13.08 -20.85 -16.26
N ASN A 110 -12.39 -20.03 -15.51
CA ASN A 110 -11.15 -20.39 -14.81
C ASN A 110 -11.41 -20.93 -13.40
N MET A 111 -10.40 -21.52 -12.78
CA MET A 111 -10.45 -22.14 -11.45
C MET A 111 -11.37 -23.37 -11.35
N MET A 112 -11.51 -24.12 -12.44
CA MET A 112 -12.27 -25.35 -12.44
C MET A 112 -11.66 -26.44 -11.54
N ASP A 113 -10.36 -26.38 -11.29
CA ASP A 113 -9.67 -27.21 -10.29
C ASP A 113 -10.19 -26.95 -8.87
N GLU A 114 -10.44 -25.71 -8.51
CA GLU A 114 -11.00 -25.32 -7.21
C GLU A 114 -12.49 -25.72 -7.09
N CYS A 115 -13.27 -25.57 -8.17
CA CYS A 115 -14.65 -26.04 -8.19
C CYS A 115 -14.73 -27.56 -7.95
N ARG A 116 -13.89 -28.34 -8.62
CA ARG A 116 -13.83 -29.81 -8.42
C ARG A 116 -13.50 -30.17 -6.97
N LYS A 117 -12.55 -29.45 -6.33
CA LYS A 117 -12.21 -29.68 -4.92
C LYS A 117 -13.39 -29.38 -3.97
N ARG A 118 -14.27 -28.45 -4.34
CA ARG A 118 -15.49 -28.10 -3.58
C ARG A 118 -16.68 -28.97 -3.90
N GLY A 119 -16.55 -29.93 -4.82
CA GLY A 119 -17.67 -30.75 -5.30
C GLY A 119 -18.70 -29.96 -6.11
N ILE A 120 -18.29 -28.84 -6.70
CA ILE A 120 -19.13 -28.01 -7.57
C ILE A 120 -18.88 -28.41 -9.01
N THR A 121 -19.95 -28.73 -9.75
CA THR A 121 -19.93 -28.92 -11.19
C THR A 121 -20.71 -27.81 -11.87
N ILE A 122 -20.21 -27.35 -13.01
CA ILE A 122 -20.85 -26.30 -13.82
C ILE A 122 -21.06 -26.84 -15.21
N ASP A 123 -22.29 -26.84 -15.66
CA ASP A 123 -22.70 -27.21 -17.02
C ASP A 123 -22.34 -26.07 -17.99
N THR A 124 -21.14 -26.18 -18.59
CA THR A 124 -20.61 -25.17 -19.52
C THR A 124 -21.35 -25.15 -20.85
N GLU A 125 -21.93 -26.27 -21.29
CA GLU A 125 -22.70 -26.35 -22.52
C GLU A 125 -24.03 -25.60 -22.37
N LYS A 126 -24.74 -25.86 -21.27
CA LYS A 126 -25.97 -25.15 -20.94
C LYS A 126 -25.76 -23.65 -20.75
N LEU A 127 -24.65 -23.26 -20.10
CA LEU A 127 -24.29 -21.85 -19.96
C LEU A 127 -23.99 -21.20 -21.33
N SER A 128 -23.25 -21.91 -22.19
CA SER A 128 -22.94 -21.48 -23.56
C SER A 128 -24.21 -21.29 -24.41
N ALA A 129 -25.15 -22.24 -24.32
CA ALA A 129 -26.42 -22.14 -25.04
C ALA A 129 -27.28 -20.96 -24.57
N ARG A 130 -27.32 -20.69 -23.26
CA ARG A 130 -28.06 -19.56 -22.67
C ARG A 130 -27.48 -18.21 -23.09
N LEU A 131 -26.14 -18.07 -23.08
CA LEU A 131 -25.44 -16.84 -23.44
C LEU A 131 -25.29 -16.66 -24.96
N GLY A 132 -25.38 -17.73 -25.73
CA GLY A 132 -25.18 -17.72 -27.19
C GLY A 132 -23.72 -17.58 -27.61
N ILE A 133 -22.78 -17.78 -26.71
CA ILE A 133 -21.32 -17.67 -26.93
C ILE A 133 -20.61 -18.91 -26.35
N ARG A 134 -19.36 -19.10 -26.74
CA ARG A 134 -18.55 -20.21 -26.21
C ARG A 134 -18.15 -19.94 -24.76
N VAL A 135 -18.35 -20.93 -23.89
CA VAL A 135 -17.88 -20.95 -22.51
C VAL A 135 -16.97 -22.16 -22.36
N LEU A 136 -15.70 -21.92 -22.10
CA LEU A 136 -14.66 -22.95 -22.08
C LEU A 136 -14.10 -23.12 -20.67
N PRO A 137 -14.17 -24.32 -20.08
CA PRO A 137 -13.62 -24.58 -18.76
C PRO A 137 -12.09 -24.65 -18.84
N MET A 138 -11.42 -23.99 -17.88
CA MET A 138 -9.95 -24.03 -17.79
C MET A 138 -9.44 -23.90 -16.36
N SER A 139 -8.15 -24.20 -16.19
CA SER A 139 -7.34 -23.83 -15.03
C SER A 139 -6.04 -23.20 -15.53
N ALA A 140 -5.94 -21.87 -15.37
CA ALA A 140 -4.75 -21.14 -15.79
C ALA A 140 -3.50 -21.51 -14.97
N ARG A 141 -3.70 -22.11 -13.78
CA ARG A 141 -2.64 -22.56 -12.89
C ARG A 141 -1.97 -23.83 -13.43
N ASP A 142 -2.77 -24.77 -13.88
CA ASP A 142 -2.32 -26.10 -14.30
C ASP A 142 -2.15 -26.18 -15.82
N GLY A 143 -2.58 -25.15 -16.55
CA GLY A 143 -2.57 -25.12 -18.01
C GLY A 143 -3.71 -25.91 -18.67
N THR A 144 -4.56 -26.59 -17.89
CA THR A 144 -5.69 -27.38 -18.41
C THR A 144 -6.71 -26.47 -19.09
N GLY A 145 -7.18 -26.83 -20.29
CA GLY A 145 -8.18 -26.07 -21.04
C GLY A 145 -7.62 -24.83 -21.78
N VAL A 146 -6.37 -24.46 -21.55
CA VAL A 146 -5.74 -23.30 -22.24
C VAL A 146 -5.60 -23.53 -23.75
N PRO A 147 -5.16 -24.73 -24.23
CA PRO A 147 -5.10 -25.01 -25.67
C PRO A 147 -6.45 -24.90 -26.37
N GLU A 148 -7.53 -25.32 -25.73
CA GLU A 148 -8.92 -25.24 -26.23
C GLU A 148 -9.36 -23.79 -26.36
N VAL A 149 -9.05 -22.95 -25.38
CA VAL A 149 -9.31 -21.49 -25.44
C VAL A 149 -8.56 -20.87 -26.60
N LEU A 150 -7.28 -21.20 -26.79
CA LEU A 150 -6.47 -20.68 -27.91
C LEU A 150 -7.02 -21.12 -29.27
N ARG A 151 -7.50 -22.35 -29.40
CA ARG A 151 -8.13 -22.86 -30.61
C ARG A 151 -9.42 -22.09 -30.91
N ALA A 152 -10.29 -21.93 -29.91
CA ALA A 152 -11.54 -21.21 -30.06
C ALA A 152 -11.36 -19.75 -30.51
N LEU A 153 -10.33 -19.05 -29.97
CA LEU A 153 -9.99 -17.69 -30.36
C LEU A 153 -9.52 -17.58 -31.82
N ARG A 154 -8.85 -18.61 -32.35
CA ARG A 154 -8.44 -18.65 -33.76
C ARG A 154 -9.64 -18.88 -34.70
N GLU A 155 -10.59 -19.71 -34.30
CA GLU A 155 -11.81 -19.99 -35.06
C GLU A 155 -12.78 -18.80 -35.09
N GLY A 156 -12.65 -17.87 -34.14
CA GLY A 156 -13.50 -16.68 -34.00
C GLY A 156 -14.69 -16.90 -33.06
N ALA A 157 -15.12 -15.80 -32.44
CA ALA A 157 -16.23 -15.79 -31.51
C ALA A 157 -17.55 -15.34 -32.15
N LYS A 158 -18.63 -15.71 -31.50
CA LYS A 158 -19.97 -15.19 -31.82
C LYS A 158 -20.27 -13.95 -30.98
N THR A 159 -21.16 -13.11 -31.48
CA THR A 159 -21.73 -12.01 -30.71
C THR A 159 -22.73 -12.58 -29.69
N PRO A 160 -22.67 -12.16 -28.42
CA PRO A 160 -23.56 -12.67 -27.39
C PRO A 160 -25.01 -12.27 -27.62
N LYS A 161 -25.94 -13.04 -27.06
CA LYS A 161 -27.33 -12.64 -26.98
C LYS A 161 -27.48 -11.48 -25.99
N SER A 162 -28.31 -10.47 -26.33
CA SER A 162 -28.65 -9.40 -25.39
C SER A 162 -29.33 -9.99 -24.15
N PRO A 163 -28.91 -9.58 -22.95
CA PRO A 163 -29.55 -10.07 -21.72
C PRO A 163 -30.95 -9.49 -21.57
N PRO A 164 -31.86 -10.17 -20.84
CA PRO A 164 -33.21 -9.67 -20.61
C PRO A 164 -33.18 -8.35 -19.83
N SER A 165 -34.03 -7.43 -20.25
CA SER A 165 -34.18 -6.10 -19.62
C SER A 165 -35.50 -5.96 -18.83
N ALA A 166 -36.31 -7.01 -18.74
CA ALA A 166 -37.53 -7.04 -17.92
C ALA A 166 -37.17 -6.93 -16.41
N PRO A 167 -37.97 -6.19 -15.59
CA PRO A 167 -39.22 -5.50 -15.95
C PRO A 167 -39.06 -4.11 -16.57
N TYR A 168 -37.82 -3.63 -16.83
CA TYR A 168 -37.55 -2.24 -17.24
C TYR A 168 -37.42 -2.05 -18.74
N THR A 169 -37.83 -3.00 -19.55
CA THR A 169 -37.70 -3.00 -21.01
C THR A 169 -38.22 -1.74 -21.67
N ALA A 170 -39.41 -1.27 -21.28
CA ALA A 170 -40.02 -0.07 -21.85
C ALA A 170 -39.22 1.21 -21.56
N ILE A 171 -38.65 1.32 -20.37
CA ILE A 171 -37.81 2.46 -19.96
C ILE A 171 -36.50 2.47 -20.78
N ILE A 172 -35.85 1.31 -20.89
CA ILE A 172 -34.60 1.14 -21.64
C ILE A 172 -34.84 1.43 -23.13
N GLN A 173 -35.94 0.94 -23.72
CA GLN A 173 -36.26 1.22 -25.12
C GLN A 173 -36.50 2.71 -25.37
N ARG A 174 -37.26 3.39 -24.51
CA ARG A 174 -37.47 4.83 -24.57
C ARG A 174 -36.14 5.60 -24.46
N MET A 175 -35.26 5.15 -23.57
CA MET A 175 -33.92 5.75 -23.43
C MET A 175 -33.08 5.55 -24.70
N LYS A 176 -33.10 4.35 -25.30
CA LYS A 176 -32.42 4.08 -26.59
C LYS A 176 -32.87 5.03 -27.70
N SER A 177 -34.17 5.31 -27.79
CA SER A 177 -34.72 6.22 -28.82
C SER A 177 -34.39 7.70 -28.56
N ALA A 178 -34.13 8.09 -27.32
CA ALA A 178 -33.80 9.47 -26.94
C ALA A 178 -32.31 9.81 -27.05
N LEU A 179 -31.44 8.81 -27.17
CA LEU A 179 -29.99 9.02 -27.23
C LEU A 179 -29.53 9.48 -28.61
N PRO A 180 -28.67 10.51 -28.72
CA PRO A 180 -28.04 10.90 -29.98
C PRO A 180 -27.17 9.76 -30.52
N GLU A 181 -26.74 9.83 -31.76
CA GLU A 181 -25.77 8.88 -32.32
C GLU A 181 -24.44 8.92 -31.57
N GLY A 182 -23.76 7.78 -31.42
CA GLY A 182 -22.50 7.68 -30.69
C GLY A 182 -21.72 6.42 -31.03
N LYS A 183 -20.45 6.38 -30.66
CA LYS A 183 -19.53 5.26 -30.95
C LYS A 183 -19.92 3.94 -30.27
N LEU A 184 -20.54 4.01 -29.12
CA LEU A 184 -20.99 2.83 -28.35
C LEU A 184 -22.38 2.38 -28.77
N PRO A 185 -22.70 1.07 -28.65
CA PRO A 185 -24.03 0.54 -28.94
C PRO A 185 -25.12 1.27 -28.14
N PRO A 186 -26.30 1.55 -28.76
CA PRO A 186 -27.37 2.30 -28.10
C PRO A 186 -27.86 1.62 -26.81
N GLU A 187 -27.81 0.31 -26.76
CA GLU A 187 -28.21 -0.45 -25.57
C GLU A 187 -27.27 -0.18 -24.39
N PHE A 188 -25.97 -0.30 -24.58
CA PHE A 188 -24.99 0.00 -23.54
C PHE A 188 -25.14 1.45 -23.03
N ARG A 189 -25.31 2.40 -23.96
CA ARG A 189 -25.46 3.82 -23.63
C ARG A 189 -26.75 4.10 -22.88
N ALA A 190 -27.85 3.43 -23.22
CA ALA A 190 -29.12 3.58 -22.51
C ALA A 190 -29.01 3.11 -21.06
N TRP A 191 -28.40 1.96 -20.80
CA TRP A 191 -28.16 1.47 -19.46
C TRP A 191 -27.27 2.44 -18.66
N LYS A 192 -26.20 2.95 -19.30
CA LYS A 192 -25.25 3.88 -18.67
C LYS A 192 -25.89 5.22 -18.33
N ALA A 193 -26.70 5.79 -19.22
CA ALA A 193 -27.45 7.02 -18.95
C ALA A 193 -28.43 6.86 -17.76
N LEU A 194 -29.07 5.71 -17.65
CA LEU A 194 -29.97 5.40 -16.52
C LEU A 194 -29.19 5.16 -15.21
N GLU A 195 -27.93 4.73 -15.27
CA GLU A 195 -27.04 4.62 -14.11
C GLU A 195 -26.53 5.99 -13.62
N GLY A 196 -26.61 7.03 -14.43
CA GLY A 196 -26.18 8.38 -14.10
C GLY A 196 -24.95 8.87 -14.85
N ASP A 197 -24.48 8.12 -15.85
CA ASP A 197 -23.37 8.53 -16.68
C ASP A 197 -23.84 9.54 -17.76
N GLU A 198 -22.98 10.55 -18.04
CA GLU A 198 -23.29 11.57 -19.07
C GLU A 198 -23.19 10.98 -20.48
N MET A 199 -24.33 10.59 -21.06
CA MET A 199 -24.42 10.00 -22.42
C MET A 199 -25.15 10.91 -23.42
N GLY A 200 -25.35 12.18 -23.08
CA GLY A 200 -25.86 13.20 -24.02
C GLY A 200 -27.40 13.36 -24.07
N ALA A 201 -28.15 12.75 -23.18
CA ALA A 201 -29.62 12.86 -23.10
C ALA A 201 -30.10 13.07 -21.64
N ALA A 202 -29.62 14.13 -21.00
CA ALA A 202 -29.78 14.36 -19.57
C ALA A 202 -31.25 14.40 -19.09
N ASP A 203 -32.15 15.02 -19.86
CA ASP A 203 -33.58 15.13 -19.46
C ASP A 203 -34.30 13.77 -19.56
N ALA A 204 -34.05 13.03 -20.64
CA ALA A 204 -34.58 11.68 -20.82
C ALA A 204 -34.03 10.72 -19.76
N ALA A 205 -32.75 10.85 -19.42
CA ALA A 205 -32.11 10.06 -18.36
C ALA A 205 -32.74 10.36 -16.99
N ARG A 206 -32.96 11.63 -16.64
CA ARG A 206 -33.64 12.02 -15.38
C ARG A 206 -35.06 11.49 -15.30
N ALA A 207 -35.82 11.59 -16.39
CA ALA A 207 -37.18 11.04 -16.48
C ALA A 207 -37.17 9.51 -16.32
N GLY A 208 -36.27 8.80 -17.00
CA GLY A 208 -36.11 7.36 -16.87
C GLY A 208 -35.70 6.92 -15.46
N GLN A 209 -34.77 7.64 -14.84
CA GLN A 209 -34.32 7.40 -13.47
C GLN A 209 -35.48 7.59 -12.46
N ALA A 210 -36.30 8.65 -12.63
CA ALA A 210 -37.47 8.89 -11.79
C ALA A 210 -38.50 7.77 -11.93
N GLN A 211 -38.73 7.29 -13.17
CA GLN A 211 -39.65 6.18 -13.44
C GLN A 211 -39.14 4.86 -12.83
N LEU A 212 -37.84 4.55 -12.97
CA LEU A 212 -37.20 3.39 -12.32
C LEU A 212 -37.35 3.46 -10.81
N ARG A 213 -37.12 4.64 -10.21
CA ARG A 213 -37.28 4.84 -8.77
C ARG A 213 -38.74 4.64 -8.31
N ALA A 214 -39.67 5.12 -9.09
CA ALA A 214 -41.12 4.93 -8.77
C ALA A 214 -41.52 3.45 -8.84
N GLN A 215 -41.00 2.68 -9.79
CA GLN A 215 -41.31 1.26 -9.94
C GLN A 215 -40.59 0.36 -8.94
N SER A 216 -39.36 0.66 -8.57
CA SER A 216 -38.50 -0.22 -7.75
C SER A 216 -38.42 0.20 -6.28
N GLY A 217 -38.79 1.43 -5.94
CA GLY A 217 -38.54 2.01 -4.61
C GLY A 217 -37.04 2.33 -4.32
N MET A 218 -36.13 2.04 -5.25
CA MET A 218 -34.69 2.20 -5.12
C MET A 218 -34.15 3.25 -6.09
N SER A 219 -32.89 3.67 -5.92
CA SER A 219 -32.22 4.46 -6.96
C SER A 219 -32.12 3.67 -8.27
N ALA A 220 -32.13 4.37 -9.42
CA ALA A 220 -32.06 3.72 -10.73
C ALA A 220 -30.83 2.80 -10.87
N ALA A 221 -29.66 3.26 -10.41
CA ALA A 221 -28.45 2.45 -10.41
C ALA A 221 -28.58 1.18 -9.54
N ALA A 222 -29.22 1.28 -8.37
CA ALA A 222 -29.47 0.12 -7.51
C ALA A 222 -30.47 -0.86 -8.13
N ALA A 223 -31.54 -0.37 -8.76
CA ALA A 223 -32.53 -1.19 -9.45
C ALA A 223 -31.92 -1.97 -10.63
N LEU A 224 -31.10 -1.31 -11.44
CA LEU A 224 -30.40 -1.95 -12.56
C LEU A 224 -29.33 -2.95 -12.08
N SER A 225 -28.65 -2.65 -10.98
CA SER A 225 -27.70 -3.59 -10.37
C SER A 225 -28.41 -4.83 -9.83
N ALA A 226 -29.55 -4.66 -9.16
CA ALA A 226 -30.36 -5.76 -8.65
C ALA A 226 -30.86 -6.67 -9.80
N LEU A 227 -31.27 -6.09 -10.93
CA LEU A 227 -31.67 -6.84 -12.12
C LEU A 227 -30.50 -7.71 -12.66
N ARG A 228 -29.30 -7.15 -12.75
CA ARG A 228 -28.12 -7.90 -13.20
C ARG A 228 -27.77 -9.04 -12.27
N TYR A 229 -27.85 -8.83 -10.95
CA TYR A 229 -27.62 -9.91 -10.00
C TYR A 229 -28.68 -10.99 -10.07
N ALA A 230 -29.98 -10.62 -10.16
CA ALA A 230 -31.05 -11.58 -10.32
C ALA A 230 -30.87 -12.46 -11.58
N TRP A 231 -30.49 -11.86 -12.70
CA TRP A 231 -30.18 -12.60 -13.92
C TRP A 231 -28.96 -13.52 -13.75
N ALA A 232 -27.91 -13.04 -13.09
CA ALA A 232 -26.71 -13.84 -12.85
C ALA A 232 -27.01 -15.03 -11.92
N ASP A 233 -27.82 -14.81 -10.87
CA ASP A 233 -28.22 -15.86 -9.93
C ASP A 233 -29.12 -16.90 -10.58
N GLU A 234 -30.06 -16.48 -11.45
CA GLU A 234 -30.89 -17.40 -12.25
C GLU A 234 -30.04 -18.31 -13.15
N LEU A 235 -29.04 -17.72 -13.84
CA LEU A 235 -28.11 -18.49 -14.65
C LEU A 235 -27.28 -19.46 -13.80
N CYS A 236 -26.76 -19.00 -12.67
CA CYS A 236 -26.02 -19.85 -11.75
C CYS A 236 -26.86 -21.02 -11.25
N ALA A 237 -28.09 -20.78 -10.84
CA ALA A 237 -29.01 -21.83 -10.38
C ALA A 237 -29.30 -22.86 -11.49
N ALA A 238 -29.38 -22.40 -12.74
CA ALA A 238 -29.67 -23.28 -13.88
C ALA A 238 -28.50 -24.19 -14.30
N VAL A 239 -27.23 -23.77 -14.05
CA VAL A 239 -26.04 -24.46 -14.59
C VAL A 239 -25.15 -25.08 -13.52
N ARG A 240 -25.28 -24.65 -12.25
CA ARG A 240 -24.45 -25.14 -11.15
C ARG A 240 -25.13 -26.29 -10.42
N GLN A 241 -24.38 -27.37 -10.21
CA GLN A 241 -24.77 -28.49 -9.35
C GLN A 241 -23.76 -28.60 -8.21
N GLY A 242 -24.20 -29.02 -7.04
CA GLY A 242 -23.42 -29.07 -5.81
C GLY A 242 -23.75 -27.90 -4.87
N ASN A 243 -23.45 -28.07 -3.60
CA ASN A 243 -23.71 -27.04 -2.59
C ASN A 243 -22.52 -26.07 -2.52
N PRO A 244 -22.68 -24.78 -2.89
CA PRO A 244 -21.62 -23.80 -2.79
C PRO A 244 -21.21 -23.50 -1.33
N ASP A 245 -22.10 -23.78 -0.38
CA ASP A 245 -21.93 -23.50 1.05
C ASP A 245 -21.24 -24.66 1.80
N ASN A 246 -20.75 -25.68 1.08
CA ASN A 246 -19.91 -26.69 1.71
C ASN A 246 -18.71 -26.04 2.37
N PRO A 247 -18.54 -26.18 3.71
CA PRO A 247 -17.48 -25.50 4.44
C PRO A 247 -16.13 -25.97 3.93
N THR A 248 -15.33 -25.03 3.48
CA THR A 248 -13.96 -25.28 3.06
C THR A 248 -13.02 -25.19 4.26
N ARG A 249 -11.79 -25.68 4.09
CA ARG A 249 -10.74 -25.45 5.10
C ARG A 249 -10.52 -23.96 5.37
N THR A 250 -10.74 -23.12 4.37
CA THR A 250 -10.67 -21.65 4.50
C THR A 250 -11.76 -21.16 5.46
N ASP A 251 -12.98 -21.64 5.35
CA ASP A 251 -14.10 -21.21 6.20
C ASP A 251 -13.88 -21.63 7.65
N ALA A 252 -13.31 -22.82 7.88
CA ALA A 252 -12.94 -23.29 9.23
C ALA A 252 -11.85 -22.40 9.85
N VAL A 253 -10.84 -21.97 9.08
CA VAL A 253 -9.81 -21.02 9.55
C VAL A 253 -10.41 -19.64 9.75
N ASP A 254 -11.28 -19.18 8.87
CA ASP A 254 -11.96 -17.89 8.97
C ASP A 254 -12.90 -17.81 10.18
N ALA A 255 -13.55 -18.92 10.57
CA ALA A 255 -14.35 -19.00 11.79
C ALA A 255 -13.52 -18.69 13.05
N LEU A 256 -12.22 -19.03 13.06
CA LEU A 256 -11.31 -18.72 14.15
C LEU A 256 -10.72 -17.30 14.00
N VAL A 257 -10.20 -16.98 12.82
CA VAL A 257 -9.44 -15.74 12.54
C VAL A 257 -10.33 -14.50 12.54
N LEU A 258 -11.58 -14.63 12.11
CA LEU A 258 -12.57 -13.54 12.09
C LEU A 258 -13.54 -13.60 13.29
N HIS A 259 -13.27 -14.47 14.28
CA HIS A 259 -14.12 -14.58 15.48
C HIS A 259 -14.20 -13.23 16.22
N PRO A 260 -15.37 -12.75 16.64
CA PRO A 260 -15.54 -11.41 17.21
C PRO A 260 -14.62 -11.08 18.38
N VAL A 261 -14.23 -12.08 19.19
CA VAL A 261 -13.33 -11.90 20.35
C VAL A 261 -11.88 -12.26 20.03
N LEU A 262 -11.63 -13.33 19.24
CA LEU A 262 -10.28 -13.86 19.01
C LEU A 262 -9.54 -13.13 17.89
N ALA A 263 -10.23 -12.47 16.98
CA ALA A 263 -9.63 -11.85 15.81
C ALA A 263 -8.58 -10.79 16.16
N LEU A 264 -8.87 -9.89 17.11
CA LEU A 264 -7.93 -8.86 17.55
C LEU A 264 -6.70 -9.45 18.29
N PRO A 265 -6.85 -10.36 19.27
CA PRO A 265 -5.72 -11.06 19.87
C PRO A 265 -4.85 -11.83 18.88
N ILE A 266 -5.44 -12.52 17.90
CA ILE A 266 -4.69 -13.24 16.85
C ILE A 266 -3.90 -12.24 15.99
N LEU A 267 -4.54 -11.16 15.55
CA LEU A 267 -3.87 -10.10 14.80
C LEU A 267 -2.71 -9.51 15.60
N ALA A 268 -2.94 -9.14 16.88
CA ALA A 268 -1.92 -8.60 17.76
C ALA A 268 -0.77 -9.59 17.99
N GLY A 269 -1.06 -10.88 18.18
CA GLY A 269 -0.07 -11.94 18.33
C GLY A 269 0.80 -12.13 17.08
N LEU A 270 0.19 -12.14 15.88
CA LEU A 270 0.93 -12.22 14.62
C LEU A 270 1.84 -11.00 14.41
N LEU A 271 1.35 -9.81 14.76
CA LEU A 271 2.14 -8.58 14.69
C LEU A 271 3.29 -8.58 15.69
N ALA A 272 3.03 -8.97 16.93
CA ALA A 272 4.06 -9.10 17.94
C ALA A 272 5.13 -10.13 17.54
N LEU A 273 4.72 -11.26 16.95
CA LEU A 273 5.64 -12.27 16.41
C LEU A 273 6.48 -11.69 15.27
N MET A 274 5.87 -11.01 14.31
CA MET A 274 6.57 -10.38 13.18
C MET A 274 7.59 -9.35 13.65
N LEU A 275 7.19 -8.48 14.60
CA LEU A 275 8.08 -7.45 15.14
C LEU A 275 9.18 -8.07 16.00
N SER A 276 8.90 -9.11 16.79
CA SER A 276 9.91 -9.80 17.60
C SER A 276 10.93 -10.56 16.74
N LEU A 277 10.52 -11.13 15.61
CA LEU A 277 11.44 -11.76 14.66
C LEU A 277 12.35 -10.72 13.98
N ALA A 278 11.77 -9.60 13.55
CA ALA A 278 12.51 -8.57 12.81
C ALA A 278 13.43 -7.74 13.73
N PHE A 279 12.95 -7.34 14.90
CA PHE A 279 13.65 -6.40 15.81
C PHE A 279 14.08 -7.02 17.15
N GLY A 280 13.70 -8.27 17.43
CA GLY A 280 14.15 -9.02 18.58
C GLY A 280 15.55 -9.60 18.41
N ARG A 281 15.94 -10.53 19.29
CA ARG A 281 17.30 -11.11 19.34
C ARG A 281 17.79 -11.67 18.01
N PHE A 282 16.89 -12.23 17.19
CA PHE A 282 17.27 -12.81 15.91
C PHE A 282 17.66 -11.73 14.89
N GLY A 283 16.79 -10.74 14.68
CA GLY A 283 17.07 -9.64 13.73
C GLY A 283 18.20 -8.74 14.21
N SER A 284 18.27 -8.39 15.50
CA SER A 284 19.36 -7.59 16.04
C SER A 284 20.70 -8.33 15.99
N GLY A 285 20.76 -9.62 16.33
CA GLY A 285 22.01 -10.38 16.26
C GLY A 285 22.58 -10.46 14.85
N LEU A 286 21.73 -10.59 13.82
CA LEU A 286 22.17 -10.58 12.44
C LEU A 286 22.64 -9.18 12.00
N SER A 287 22.00 -8.13 12.50
CA SER A 287 22.39 -6.74 12.31
C SER A 287 23.75 -6.43 12.97
N ASP A 288 23.95 -6.90 14.20
CA ASP A 288 25.19 -6.72 14.94
C ASP A 288 26.37 -7.45 14.26
N MET A 289 26.11 -8.68 13.77
CA MET A 289 27.11 -9.42 12.98
C MET A 289 27.53 -8.63 11.73
N LEU A 290 26.57 -8.08 11.02
CA LEU A 290 26.85 -7.29 9.80
C LEU A 290 27.58 -5.98 10.14
N THR A 291 27.20 -5.34 11.24
CA THR A 291 27.87 -4.14 11.76
C THR A 291 29.33 -4.44 12.11
N ASN A 292 29.62 -5.56 12.76
CA ASN A 292 30.99 -5.97 13.06
C ASN A 292 31.81 -6.21 11.80
N ILE A 293 31.22 -6.81 10.76
CA ILE A 293 31.89 -6.99 9.45
C ILE A 293 32.21 -5.62 8.83
N ILE A 294 31.27 -4.68 8.88
CA ILE A 294 31.47 -3.33 8.35
C ILE A 294 32.59 -2.60 9.11
N LEU A 295 32.63 -2.71 10.43
CA LEU A 295 33.69 -2.15 11.28
C LEU A 295 35.09 -2.77 10.94
N MET A 296 35.15 -4.08 10.69
CA MET A 296 36.36 -4.73 10.22
C MET A 296 36.83 -4.20 8.86
N ILE A 297 35.90 -4.04 7.91
CA ILE A 297 36.19 -3.46 6.60
C ILE A 297 36.66 -2.01 6.76
N GLN A 298 36.01 -1.24 7.63
CA GLN A 298 36.36 0.15 7.90
C GLN A 298 37.77 0.28 8.49
N SER A 299 38.12 -0.56 9.46
CA SER A 299 39.49 -0.58 10.05
C SER A 299 40.55 -1.02 9.06
N ALA A 300 40.25 -2.04 8.23
CA ALA A 300 41.18 -2.48 7.19
C ALA A 300 41.39 -1.38 6.13
N LEU A 301 40.32 -0.71 5.71
CA LEU A 301 40.39 0.40 4.75
C LEU A 301 41.19 1.58 5.31
N ASP A 302 40.98 1.90 6.60
CA ASP A 302 41.77 2.94 7.28
C ASP A 302 43.27 2.63 7.31
N GLY A 303 43.64 1.37 7.58
CA GLY A 303 45.01 0.89 7.53
C GLY A 303 45.63 0.99 6.14
N VAL A 304 44.92 0.58 5.09
CA VAL A 304 45.40 0.65 3.69
C VAL A 304 45.58 2.10 3.23
N LEU A 305 44.60 2.96 3.52
CA LEU A 305 44.69 4.38 3.17
C LEU A 305 45.82 5.09 3.93
N GLY A 306 46.09 4.67 5.18
CA GLY A 306 47.21 5.14 5.97
C GLY A 306 48.56 4.74 5.35
N GLN A 307 48.73 3.49 4.87
CA GLN A 307 49.92 3.02 4.17
C GLN A 307 50.18 3.77 2.85
N TRP A 308 49.09 4.14 2.14
CA TRP A 308 49.21 4.91 0.90
C TRP A 308 49.45 6.40 1.13
N GLN A 309 49.62 6.84 2.39
CA GLN A 309 49.80 8.23 2.79
C GLN A 309 48.75 9.19 2.20
N VAL A 310 47.53 8.72 2.08
CA VAL A 310 46.39 9.53 1.62
C VAL A 310 46.20 10.70 2.58
N ALA A 311 45.95 11.92 2.06
CA ALA A 311 45.70 13.11 2.87
C ALA A 311 44.67 12.81 3.96
N GLU A 312 44.96 13.19 5.21
CA GLU A 312 44.16 12.86 6.40
C GLU A 312 42.70 13.27 6.23
N ALA A 313 42.44 14.43 5.61
CA ALA A 313 41.09 14.91 5.32
C ALA A 313 40.32 13.93 4.43
N LEU A 314 40.92 13.42 3.37
CA LEU A 314 40.31 12.47 2.45
C LEU A 314 40.12 11.09 3.09
N ARG A 315 41.10 10.64 3.89
CA ARG A 315 41.02 9.39 4.64
C ARG A 315 39.82 9.42 5.61
N ARG A 316 39.70 10.48 6.40
CA ARG A 316 38.57 10.64 7.33
C ARG A 316 37.22 10.78 6.59
N LEU A 317 37.19 11.48 5.46
CA LEU A 317 35.96 11.59 4.64
C LEU A 317 35.48 10.20 4.19
N ILE A 318 36.40 9.35 3.73
CA ILE A 318 36.09 8.00 3.25
C ILE A 318 35.70 7.09 4.43
N VAL A 319 36.52 7.06 5.48
CA VAL A 319 36.35 6.11 6.59
C VAL A 319 35.22 6.54 7.53
N GLU A 320 35.22 7.79 7.97
CA GLU A 320 34.21 8.28 8.92
C GLU A 320 32.93 8.77 8.22
N GLY A 321 33.03 9.45 7.08
CA GLY A 321 31.87 10.00 6.37
C GLY A 321 31.14 8.94 5.54
N LEU A 322 31.83 8.40 4.51
CA LEU A 322 31.22 7.51 3.54
C LEU A 322 30.91 6.12 4.15
N MET A 323 31.90 5.49 4.79
CA MET A 323 31.73 4.13 5.33
C MET A 323 30.73 4.09 6.47
N THR A 324 30.67 5.11 7.34
CA THR A 324 29.65 5.18 8.38
C THR A 324 28.24 5.36 7.79
N GLY A 325 28.10 6.18 6.74
CA GLY A 325 26.84 6.35 6.05
C GLY A 325 26.33 5.08 5.36
N VAL A 326 27.22 4.39 4.62
CA VAL A 326 26.91 3.10 3.99
C VAL A 326 26.62 2.04 5.05
N GLY A 327 27.48 1.98 6.08
CA GLY A 327 27.40 1.02 7.16
C GLY A 327 26.06 1.10 7.89
N SER A 328 25.57 2.30 8.19
CA SER A 328 24.27 2.48 8.84
C SER A 328 23.10 1.91 8.02
N VAL A 329 23.12 2.07 6.69
CA VAL A 329 22.08 1.50 5.82
C VAL A 329 22.16 -0.02 5.76
N VAL A 330 23.38 -0.55 5.60
CA VAL A 330 23.61 -1.99 5.45
C VAL A 330 23.31 -2.74 6.75
N SER A 331 23.63 -2.18 7.91
CA SER A 331 23.33 -2.80 9.20
C SER A 331 21.82 -2.97 9.47
N PHE A 332 20.95 -2.14 8.89
CA PHE A 332 19.50 -2.32 8.98
C PHE A 332 18.90 -3.31 7.96
N LEU A 333 19.68 -3.72 6.97
CA LEU A 333 19.21 -4.57 5.89
C LEU A 333 18.62 -5.92 6.36
N PRO A 334 19.26 -6.65 7.30
CA PRO A 334 18.70 -7.92 7.81
C PRO A 334 17.33 -7.77 8.44
N MET A 335 17.14 -6.74 9.26
CA MET A 335 15.85 -6.46 9.90
C MET A 335 14.75 -6.19 8.85
N LEU A 336 15.07 -5.43 7.80
CA LEU A 336 14.14 -5.14 6.71
C LEU A 336 13.84 -6.38 5.86
N LEU A 337 14.82 -7.24 5.59
CA LEU A 337 14.62 -8.50 4.89
C LEU A 337 13.65 -9.41 5.63
N ILE A 338 13.82 -9.56 6.95
CA ILE A 338 12.91 -10.35 7.80
C ILE A 338 11.51 -9.75 7.77
N LEU A 339 11.40 -8.42 7.94
CA LEU A 339 10.12 -7.72 7.90
C LEU A 339 9.40 -7.94 6.56
N PHE A 340 10.10 -7.76 5.44
CA PHE A 340 9.52 -7.98 4.10
C PHE A 340 9.17 -9.44 3.85
N ALA A 341 9.93 -10.39 4.40
CA ALA A 341 9.62 -11.81 4.32
C ALA A 341 8.33 -12.13 5.08
N CYS A 342 8.20 -11.71 6.33
CA CYS A 342 6.99 -11.89 7.13
C CYS A 342 5.76 -11.27 6.45
N LEU A 343 5.90 -10.05 5.94
CA LEU A 343 4.81 -9.38 5.22
C LEU A 343 4.42 -10.10 3.94
N SER A 344 5.39 -10.56 3.15
CA SER A 344 5.11 -11.31 1.93
C SER A 344 4.43 -12.65 2.22
N LEU A 345 4.79 -13.30 3.32
CA LEU A 345 4.12 -14.51 3.80
C LEU A 345 2.66 -14.24 4.20
N LEU A 346 2.40 -13.18 4.95
CA LEU A 346 1.05 -12.77 5.36
C LEU A 346 0.19 -12.34 4.15
N GLU A 347 0.80 -11.67 3.16
CA GLU A 347 0.14 -11.24 1.93
C GLU A 347 -0.22 -12.45 1.05
N ASP A 348 0.74 -13.36 0.79
CA ASP A 348 0.55 -14.52 -0.08
C ASP A 348 -0.35 -15.58 0.55
N SER A 349 -0.39 -15.69 1.89
CA SER A 349 -1.32 -16.56 2.58
C SER A 349 -2.78 -16.10 2.49
N GLY A 350 -3.03 -14.82 2.16
CA GLY A 350 -4.36 -14.22 2.15
C GLY A 350 -4.80 -13.62 3.49
N TYR A 351 -3.96 -13.68 4.53
CA TYR A 351 -4.28 -13.13 5.86
C TYR A 351 -4.43 -11.59 5.84
N MET A 352 -3.64 -10.89 5.03
CA MET A 352 -3.69 -9.41 4.96
C MET A 352 -5.06 -8.87 4.54
N ALA A 353 -5.81 -9.62 3.71
CA ALA A 353 -7.19 -9.26 3.35
C ALA A 353 -8.10 -9.30 4.58
N ARG A 354 -7.96 -10.34 5.44
CA ARG A 354 -8.73 -10.49 6.69
C ARG A 354 -8.38 -9.40 7.69
N ALA A 355 -7.10 -9.11 7.85
CA ALA A 355 -6.64 -8.01 8.70
C ALA A 355 -7.22 -6.65 8.26
N ALA A 356 -7.21 -6.36 6.95
CA ALA A 356 -7.81 -5.15 6.41
C ALA A 356 -9.33 -5.11 6.61
N PHE A 357 -10.01 -6.25 6.44
CA PHE A 357 -11.45 -6.39 6.68
C PHE A 357 -11.80 -6.16 8.16
N LEU A 358 -11.06 -6.81 9.06
CA LEU A 358 -11.25 -6.65 10.52
C LEU A 358 -11.08 -5.20 10.96
N MET A 359 -10.09 -4.52 10.41
CA MET A 359 -9.76 -3.14 10.74
C MET A 359 -10.57 -2.09 9.97
N ASP A 360 -11.46 -2.49 9.04
CA ASP A 360 -12.23 -1.54 8.24
C ASP A 360 -13.15 -0.66 9.11
N ARG A 361 -13.85 -1.27 10.08
CA ARG A 361 -14.76 -0.52 10.97
C ARG A 361 -14.01 0.55 11.80
N PRO A 362 -12.93 0.25 12.55
CA PRO A 362 -12.19 1.29 13.26
C PRO A 362 -11.51 2.30 12.34
N MET A 363 -11.02 1.89 11.17
CA MET A 363 -10.43 2.83 10.21
C MET A 363 -11.47 3.81 9.65
N ARG A 364 -12.68 3.35 9.34
CA ARG A 364 -13.78 4.23 8.89
C ARG A 364 -14.20 5.23 9.96
N ALA A 365 -14.18 4.84 11.24
CA ALA A 365 -14.44 5.77 12.33
C ALA A 365 -13.47 6.96 12.32
N LEU A 366 -12.22 6.73 11.89
CA LEU A 366 -11.20 7.76 11.69
C LEU A 366 -11.27 8.46 10.32
N GLY A 367 -12.18 8.06 9.43
CA GLY A 367 -12.31 8.60 8.07
C GLY A 367 -11.36 7.99 7.05
N LEU A 368 -10.71 6.89 7.40
CA LEU A 368 -9.80 6.10 6.55
C LEU A 368 -10.51 4.85 6.02
N SER A 369 -10.05 4.27 4.94
CA SER A 369 -10.51 2.95 4.47
C SER A 369 -9.74 1.82 5.18
N GLY A 370 -10.31 0.62 5.25
CA GLY A 370 -9.64 -0.55 5.82
C GLY A 370 -8.29 -0.87 5.16
N ARG A 371 -8.11 -0.51 3.90
CA ARG A 371 -6.82 -0.63 3.19
C ARG A 371 -5.72 0.22 3.79
N SER A 372 -6.04 1.33 4.43
CA SER A 372 -5.09 2.21 5.10
C SER A 372 -4.39 1.54 6.28
N PHE A 373 -5.01 0.50 6.85
CA PHE A 373 -4.43 -0.27 7.96
C PHE A 373 -3.08 -0.90 7.59
N ILE A 374 -2.95 -1.44 6.37
CA ILE A 374 -1.70 -2.10 5.93
C ILE A 374 -0.50 -1.15 5.91
N PRO A 375 -0.55 0.03 5.23
CA PRO A 375 0.52 1.02 5.32
C PRO A 375 0.80 1.50 6.75
N LEU A 376 -0.24 1.75 7.56
CA LEU A 376 -0.06 2.20 8.93
C LEU A 376 0.62 1.11 9.78
N LEU A 377 0.26 -0.14 9.60
CA LEU A 377 0.91 -1.27 10.24
C LEU A 377 2.40 -1.35 9.90
N LEU A 378 2.74 -1.21 8.61
CA LEU A 378 4.13 -1.13 8.15
C LEU A 378 4.91 -0.01 8.82
N GLY A 379 4.22 1.09 9.17
CA GLY A 379 4.78 2.24 9.86
C GLY A 379 5.40 1.92 11.22
N PHE A 380 4.90 0.92 11.93
CA PHE A 380 5.51 0.46 13.19
C PHE A 380 6.90 -0.14 12.96
N GLY A 381 7.12 -0.77 11.82
CA GLY A 381 8.45 -1.23 11.44
C GLY A 381 9.28 -0.09 10.84
N CYS A 382 8.88 0.43 9.69
CA CYS A 382 9.60 1.48 8.97
C CYS A 382 8.63 2.35 8.14
N SER A 383 8.75 3.68 8.31
CA SER A 383 7.90 4.64 7.58
C SER A 383 8.16 4.71 6.08
N VAL A 384 9.35 4.29 5.59
CA VAL A 384 9.66 4.28 4.13
C VAL A 384 8.81 3.25 3.38
N PRO A 385 8.83 1.93 3.71
CA PRO A 385 7.94 0.96 3.07
C PRO A 385 6.46 1.25 3.33
N ALA A 386 6.10 1.83 4.48
CA ALA A 386 4.76 2.30 4.76
C ALA A 386 4.29 3.34 3.71
N ALA A 387 5.13 4.35 3.46
CA ALA A 387 4.84 5.37 2.45
C ALA A 387 4.79 4.80 1.02
N LEU A 388 5.67 3.85 0.68
CA LEU A 388 5.66 3.17 -0.61
C LEU A 388 4.37 2.35 -0.80
N SER A 389 3.93 1.62 0.24
CA SER A 389 2.67 0.88 0.24
C SER A 389 1.46 1.81 0.11
N ALA A 390 1.43 2.92 0.85
CA ALA A 390 0.35 3.90 0.77
C ALA A 390 0.25 4.54 -0.63
N ARG A 391 1.37 4.73 -1.34
CA ARG A 391 1.40 5.29 -2.70
C ARG A 391 0.70 4.41 -3.74
N SER A 392 0.63 3.10 -3.51
CA SER A 392 -0.06 2.14 -4.39
C SER A 392 -1.57 2.07 -4.12
N MET A 393 -2.08 2.79 -3.12
CA MET A 393 -3.51 2.80 -2.80
C MET A 393 -4.33 3.46 -3.92
N ARG A 394 -5.48 2.86 -4.20
CA ARG A 394 -6.50 3.41 -5.09
C ARG A 394 -7.24 4.55 -4.37
N GLY A 395 -7.57 5.59 -5.11
CA GLY A 395 -8.22 6.77 -4.52
C GLY A 395 -7.22 7.80 -3.97
N GLU A 396 -7.26 9.01 -4.55
CA GLU A 396 -6.31 10.07 -4.21
C GLU A 396 -6.51 10.57 -2.78
N ARG A 397 -7.77 10.66 -2.33
CA ARG A 397 -8.15 11.07 -0.98
C ARG A 397 -7.56 10.13 0.06
N ASP A 398 -7.84 8.82 -0.04
CA ASP A 398 -7.41 7.81 0.93
C ASP A 398 -5.88 7.68 0.94
N ARG A 399 -5.24 7.75 -0.24
CA ARG A 399 -3.78 7.76 -0.36
C ARG A 399 -3.16 8.93 0.37
N ARG A 400 -3.62 10.17 0.11
CA ARG A 400 -3.09 11.38 0.74
C ARG A 400 -3.32 11.38 2.24
N PHE A 401 -4.52 11.00 2.66
CA PHE A 401 -4.86 10.92 4.07
C PHE A 401 -3.98 9.89 4.81
N THR A 402 -3.86 8.68 4.27
CA THR A 402 -2.99 7.64 4.85
C THR A 402 -1.53 8.10 4.94
N LEU A 403 -1.00 8.75 3.89
CA LEU A 403 0.36 9.29 3.89
C LEU A 403 0.59 10.32 4.99
N LEU A 404 -0.40 11.17 5.28
CA LEU A 404 -0.31 12.16 6.37
C LEU A 404 -0.39 11.50 7.77
N MET A 405 -0.96 10.30 7.87
CA MET A 405 -1.07 9.58 9.14
C MET A 405 0.17 8.75 9.47
N ILE A 406 0.94 8.29 8.48
CA ILE A 406 2.14 7.45 8.68
C ILE A 406 3.13 8.04 9.69
N PRO A 407 3.45 9.34 9.70
CA PRO A 407 4.44 9.90 10.64
C PRO A 407 4.05 9.79 12.12
N PHE A 408 2.76 9.67 12.42
CA PHE A 408 2.26 9.52 13.80
C PHE A 408 2.43 8.10 14.33
N VAL A 409 2.68 7.14 13.44
CA VAL A 409 3.02 5.77 13.83
C VAL A 409 4.51 5.71 14.15
N SER A 410 4.85 5.29 15.37
CA SER A 410 6.24 5.22 15.82
C SER A 410 6.98 4.07 15.16
N CYS A 411 8.00 4.37 14.36
CA CYS A 411 8.83 3.35 13.74
C CYS A 411 9.87 2.76 14.72
N SER A 412 10.38 1.57 14.43
CA SER A 412 11.35 0.84 15.25
C SER A 412 12.66 1.59 15.49
N ALA A 413 13.09 2.46 14.56
CA ALA A 413 14.31 3.28 14.71
C ALA A 413 14.23 4.29 15.87
N LYS A 414 13.05 4.57 16.41
CA LYS A 414 12.86 5.39 17.62
C LYS A 414 13.04 4.58 18.91
N MET A 415 12.94 3.24 18.86
CA MET A 415 13.01 2.38 20.05
C MET A 415 14.33 2.50 20.82
N PRO A 416 15.52 2.52 20.21
CA PRO A 416 16.77 2.71 20.94
C PRO A 416 16.79 4.04 21.71
N VAL A 417 16.22 5.12 21.10
CA VAL A 417 16.12 6.42 21.75
C VAL A 417 15.22 6.36 22.98
N PHE A 418 14.04 5.73 22.84
CA PHE A 418 13.12 5.56 23.95
C PHE A 418 13.69 4.66 25.04
N ALA A 419 14.36 3.56 24.69
CA ALA A 419 15.01 2.67 25.62
C ALA A 419 16.10 3.39 26.43
N ALA A 420 16.95 4.16 25.76
CA ALA A 420 18.01 4.93 26.44
C ALA A 420 17.44 6.01 27.36
N LEU A 421 16.46 6.80 26.91
CA LEU A 421 15.85 7.86 27.69
C LEU A 421 14.98 7.32 28.84
N SER A 422 14.34 6.16 28.67
CA SER A 422 13.52 5.53 29.74
C SER A 422 14.33 5.15 30.97
N THR A 423 15.66 4.97 30.84
CA THR A 423 16.55 4.73 31.98
C THR A 423 16.68 5.91 32.94
N LEU A 424 16.30 7.11 32.48
CA LEU A 424 16.28 8.34 33.28
C LEU A 424 14.94 8.59 33.98
N LEU A 425 13.90 7.81 33.64
CA LEU A 425 12.53 8.04 34.08
C LEU A 425 12.09 7.02 35.15
N PRO A 426 11.35 7.43 36.17
CA PRO A 426 10.63 6.52 37.04
C PRO A 426 9.55 5.81 36.22
N GLY A 427 9.56 4.45 36.20
CA GLY A 427 8.60 3.65 35.43
C GLY A 427 9.19 2.88 34.25
N GLY A 428 10.44 3.19 33.81
CA GLY A 428 11.19 2.36 32.86
C GLY A 428 10.41 2.00 31.58
N ALA A 429 10.28 0.69 31.31
CA ALA A 429 9.62 0.20 30.08
C ALA A 429 8.14 0.60 29.95
N TRP A 430 7.41 0.80 31.06
CA TRP A 430 6.00 1.22 31.01
C TRP A 430 5.82 2.59 30.35
N MET A 431 6.82 3.47 30.49
CA MET A 431 6.79 4.79 29.84
C MET A 431 6.79 4.67 28.31
N ILE A 432 7.46 3.65 27.78
CA ILE A 432 7.46 3.40 26.32
C ILE A 432 6.05 3.01 25.86
N PHE A 433 5.35 2.14 26.59
CA PHE A 433 3.96 1.79 26.27
C PHE A 433 3.03 3.01 26.35
N ALA A 434 3.19 3.85 27.38
CA ALA A 434 2.42 5.08 27.51
C ALA A 434 2.64 6.04 26.32
N LEU A 435 3.89 6.16 25.83
CA LEU A 435 4.22 6.97 24.65
C LEU A 435 3.59 6.41 23.37
N TYR A 436 3.61 5.09 23.17
CA TYR A 436 2.93 4.48 22.03
C TYR A 436 1.41 4.72 22.08
N ALA A 437 0.80 4.55 23.26
CA ALA A 437 -0.61 4.85 23.45
C ALA A 437 -0.93 6.34 23.17
N LEU A 438 -0.08 7.26 23.64
CA LEU A 438 -0.17 8.67 23.35
C LEU A 438 -0.08 8.95 21.85
N GLY A 439 0.88 8.33 21.15
CA GLY A 439 1.04 8.47 19.69
C GLY A 439 -0.20 8.02 18.92
N ILE A 440 -0.76 6.85 19.28
CA ILE A 440 -1.99 6.33 18.65
C ILE A 440 -3.18 7.24 18.93
N SER A 441 -3.32 7.74 20.17
CA SER A 441 -4.42 8.65 20.56
C SER A 441 -4.34 9.97 19.81
N LEU A 442 -3.15 10.55 19.70
CA LEU A 442 -2.91 11.77 18.90
C LEU A 442 -3.14 11.53 17.41
N ALA A 443 -2.72 10.39 16.88
CA ALA A 443 -3.01 10.00 15.50
C ALA A 443 -4.52 9.95 15.24
N ALA A 444 -5.28 9.34 16.15
CA ALA A 444 -6.74 9.26 16.04
C ALA A 444 -7.41 10.65 16.11
N MET A 445 -6.95 11.52 17.02
CA MET A 445 -7.45 12.90 17.15
C MET A 445 -7.16 13.70 15.88
N ILE A 446 -5.95 13.64 15.35
CA ILE A 446 -5.57 14.36 14.15
C ILE A 446 -6.30 13.81 12.92
N ALA A 447 -6.50 12.50 12.84
CA ALA A 447 -7.31 11.90 11.79
C ALA A 447 -8.73 12.50 11.77
N GLN A 448 -9.37 12.65 12.93
CA GLN A 448 -10.70 13.28 13.02
C GLN A 448 -10.69 14.75 12.61
N ILE A 449 -9.65 15.51 12.99
CA ILE A 449 -9.50 16.90 12.56
C ILE A 449 -9.33 16.98 11.04
N LEU A 450 -8.41 16.21 10.48
CA LEU A 450 -8.16 16.17 9.03
C LEU A 450 -9.39 15.71 8.23
N ARG A 451 -10.16 14.75 8.76
CA ARG A 451 -11.43 14.32 8.16
C ARG A 451 -12.42 15.47 8.01
N LYS A 452 -12.52 16.34 9.03
CA LYS A 452 -13.48 17.46 9.04
C LYS A 452 -12.99 18.66 8.23
N THR A 453 -11.67 18.90 8.17
CA THR A 453 -11.09 20.12 7.60
C THR A 453 -10.51 19.96 6.20
N VAL A 454 -9.68 18.92 5.99
CA VAL A 454 -8.88 18.75 4.76
C VAL A 454 -9.49 17.70 3.82
N PHE A 455 -10.09 16.65 4.39
CA PHE A 455 -10.63 15.52 3.65
C PHE A 455 -12.11 15.26 3.98
N PRO A 456 -13.02 16.23 3.72
CA PRO A 456 -14.44 16.02 3.95
C PRO A 456 -15.00 14.91 3.06
N GLY A 457 -16.10 14.30 3.49
CA GLY A 457 -16.77 13.20 2.78
C GLY A 457 -16.44 11.81 3.34
N GLU A 458 -17.17 10.82 2.86
CA GLU A 458 -16.99 9.43 3.27
C GLU A 458 -15.88 8.75 2.47
N SER A 459 -15.16 7.81 3.09
CA SER A 459 -14.27 6.90 2.37
C SER A 459 -15.11 5.99 1.46
N ALA A 460 -14.59 5.68 0.28
CA ALA A 460 -15.24 4.74 -0.63
C ALA A 460 -15.56 3.43 0.08
N ALA A 461 -16.76 2.87 -0.20
CA ALA A 461 -17.15 1.60 0.37
C ALA A 461 -16.08 0.53 0.07
N PHE A 462 -15.57 -0.10 1.13
CA PHE A 462 -14.57 -1.13 1.02
C PHE A 462 -15.24 -2.48 0.79
N VAL A 463 -15.42 -2.83 -0.47
CA VAL A 463 -15.82 -4.18 -0.85
C VAL A 463 -14.55 -4.95 -1.20
N MET A 464 -14.20 -5.92 -0.37
CA MET A 464 -13.05 -6.81 -0.58
C MET A 464 -13.51 -8.25 -0.56
N GLU A 465 -13.14 -8.99 -1.58
CA GLU A 465 -13.22 -10.44 -1.55
C GLU A 465 -12.13 -10.98 -0.65
N LEU A 466 -12.49 -11.90 0.24
CA LEU A 466 -11.52 -12.64 1.03
C LEU A 466 -10.97 -13.78 0.16
N PRO A 467 -9.72 -13.70 -0.32
CA PRO A 467 -9.15 -14.77 -1.12
C PRO A 467 -9.01 -16.04 -0.28
N PRO A 468 -9.11 -17.26 -0.85
CA PRO A 468 -8.88 -18.47 -0.11
C PRO A 468 -7.46 -18.50 0.46
N TYR A 469 -7.28 -19.13 1.63
CA TYR A 469 -5.94 -19.34 2.17
C TYR A 469 -5.13 -20.26 1.24
N ARG A 470 -3.89 -19.84 0.99
CA ARG A 470 -2.95 -20.60 0.16
C ARG A 470 -1.59 -20.67 0.86
N LEU A 471 -0.93 -21.78 0.73
CA LEU A 471 0.47 -21.88 1.17
C LEU A 471 1.33 -21.00 0.25
N PRO A 472 2.12 -20.07 0.82
CA PRO A 472 2.98 -19.21 0.02
C PRO A 472 4.04 -20.04 -0.72
N LEU A 473 4.27 -19.71 -1.99
CA LEU A 473 5.38 -20.27 -2.76
C LEU A 473 6.66 -19.53 -2.38
N MET A 474 7.64 -20.23 -1.79
CA MET A 474 8.89 -19.61 -1.30
C MET A 474 9.67 -18.87 -2.39
N SER A 475 9.64 -19.34 -3.64
CA SER A 475 10.22 -18.63 -4.79
C SER A 475 9.54 -17.27 -5.06
N SER A 476 8.22 -17.19 -4.88
CA SER A 476 7.46 -15.94 -5.01
C SER A 476 7.80 -14.97 -3.88
N VAL A 477 7.82 -15.47 -2.64
CA VAL A 477 8.20 -14.68 -1.45
C VAL A 477 9.60 -14.12 -1.62
N LEU A 478 10.59 -14.95 -1.95
CA LEU A 478 11.97 -14.51 -2.13
C LEU A 478 12.10 -13.44 -3.21
N ARG A 479 11.44 -13.61 -4.35
CA ARG A 479 11.45 -12.63 -5.45
C ARG A 479 10.84 -11.29 -5.02
N LYS A 480 9.73 -11.31 -4.25
CA LYS A 480 9.09 -10.10 -3.70
C LYS A 480 9.99 -9.40 -2.70
N VAL A 481 10.63 -10.16 -1.81
CA VAL A 481 11.58 -9.65 -0.81
C VAL A 481 12.75 -8.96 -1.49
N LEU A 482 13.42 -9.63 -2.43
CA LEU A 482 14.57 -9.07 -3.16
C LEU A 482 14.17 -7.81 -3.94
N ARG A 483 13.01 -7.80 -4.60
CA ARG A 483 12.53 -6.62 -5.32
C ARG A 483 12.29 -5.44 -4.36
N ARG A 484 11.54 -5.65 -3.27
CA ARG A 484 11.24 -4.60 -2.28
C ARG A 484 12.53 -4.06 -1.63
N THR A 485 13.47 -4.96 -1.34
CA THR A 485 14.78 -4.59 -0.79
C THR A 485 15.59 -3.77 -1.80
N GLY A 486 15.63 -4.18 -3.07
CA GLY A 486 16.30 -3.43 -4.14
C GLY A 486 15.69 -2.03 -4.33
N GLU A 487 14.36 -1.92 -4.30
CA GLU A 487 13.66 -0.63 -4.35
C GLU A 487 13.98 0.26 -3.14
N PHE A 488 14.13 -0.32 -1.96
CA PHE A 488 14.55 0.40 -0.76
C PHE A 488 16.00 0.87 -0.89
N LEU A 489 16.94 -0.02 -1.23
CA LEU A 489 18.34 0.33 -1.40
C LEU A 489 18.53 1.45 -2.44
N SER A 490 17.92 1.32 -3.61
CA SER A 490 18.10 2.32 -4.67
C SER A 490 17.57 3.71 -4.31
N ARG A 491 16.52 3.79 -3.48
CA ARG A 491 15.85 5.07 -3.15
C ARG A 491 16.28 5.65 -1.82
N ALA A 492 16.46 4.82 -0.80
CA ALA A 492 16.81 5.28 0.54
C ALA A 492 18.32 5.44 0.69
N CYS A 493 19.12 4.56 0.10
CA CYS A 493 20.57 4.57 0.22
C CYS A 493 21.17 5.89 -0.30
N SER A 494 20.74 6.36 -1.47
CA SER A 494 21.24 7.61 -2.05
C SER A 494 20.91 8.83 -1.18
N VAL A 495 19.69 8.89 -0.63
CA VAL A 495 19.28 10.00 0.25
C VAL A 495 20.03 9.95 1.57
N ILE A 496 20.13 8.78 2.21
CA ILE A 496 20.79 8.62 3.51
C ILE A 496 22.29 8.86 3.36
N LEU A 497 22.91 8.33 2.31
CA LEU A 497 24.36 8.50 2.06
C LEU A 497 24.73 9.96 1.81
N LEU A 498 23.98 10.65 0.95
CA LEU A 498 24.19 12.08 0.70
C LEU A 498 23.99 12.90 1.99
N SER A 499 22.94 12.59 2.73
CA SER A 499 22.63 13.29 3.98
C SER A 499 23.70 13.06 5.05
N SER A 500 24.17 11.81 5.23
CA SER A 500 25.22 11.50 6.21
C SER A 500 26.55 12.17 5.86
N MET A 501 26.86 12.26 4.57
CA MET A 501 28.05 12.96 4.09
C MET A 501 27.97 14.47 4.36
N VAL A 502 26.81 15.07 4.10
CA VAL A 502 26.58 16.50 4.41
C VAL A 502 26.70 16.76 5.92
N VAL A 503 26.07 15.91 6.76
CA VAL A 503 26.15 16.08 8.23
C VAL A 503 27.56 15.88 8.74
N TRP A 504 28.30 14.89 8.20
CA TRP A 504 29.68 14.70 8.57
C TRP A 504 30.51 15.95 8.24
N LEU A 505 30.34 16.55 7.04
CA LEU A 505 31.02 17.77 6.64
C LEU A 505 30.69 18.95 7.58
N ILE A 506 29.40 19.25 7.78
CA ILE A 506 29.00 20.37 8.63
C ILE A 506 29.31 20.14 10.12
N GLY A 507 29.47 18.89 10.53
CA GLY A 507 29.86 18.51 11.90
C GLY A 507 31.38 18.56 12.16
N ARG A 508 32.21 18.58 11.10
CA ARG A 508 33.67 18.55 11.22
C ARG A 508 34.35 19.86 10.82
N PHE A 509 33.67 20.73 10.07
CA PHE A 509 34.26 21.98 9.61
C PHE A 509 33.60 23.19 10.31
N THR A 510 34.44 24.22 10.55
CA THR A 510 33.99 25.54 10.96
C THR A 510 33.58 26.38 9.75
N TRP A 511 32.92 27.53 9.97
CA TRP A 511 32.58 28.48 8.90
C TRP A 511 33.81 29.03 8.14
N THR A 512 34.98 28.95 8.75
CA THR A 512 36.27 29.38 8.14
C THR A 512 36.92 28.29 7.30
N GLY A 513 36.34 27.08 7.22
CA GLY A 513 36.88 25.94 6.52
C GLY A 513 37.99 25.19 7.29
N ALA A 514 38.26 25.57 8.53
CA ALA A 514 39.17 24.86 9.42
C ALA A 514 38.49 23.64 10.07
N TRP A 515 39.30 22.68 10.50
CA TRP A 515 38.77 21.55 11.31
C TRP A 515 38.29 22.07 12.66
N ALA A 516 37.07 21.69 13.01
CA ALA A 516 36.48 22.03 14.31
C ALA A 516 37.16 21.21 15.41
N ALA A 517 37.67 21.88 16.46
CA ALA A 517 38.27 21.21 17.62
C ALA A 517 37.18 20.49 18.46
N SER A 518 35.96 21.01 18.44
CA SER A 518 34.79 20.40 19.07
C SER A 518 33.55 20.51 18.16
N THR A 519 32.56 19.66 18.38
CA THR A 519 31.29 19.75 17.64
C THR A 519 30.57 21.07 17.88
N GLN A 520 30.81 21.75 19.01
CA GLN A 520 30.23 23.05 19.31
C GLN A 520 30.76 24.17 18.39
N GLU A 521 32.02 24.09 17.99
CA GLU A 521 32.67 25.04 17.07
C GLU A 521 32.35 24.77 15.61
N SER A 522 31.79 23.61 15.31
CA SER A 522 31.41 23.22 13.96
C SER A 522 30.26 24.03 13.41
N ILE A 523 30.07 24.00 12.09
CA ILE A 523 28.89 24.58 11.42
C ILE A 523 27.60 23.98 12.03
N LEU A 524 27.56 22.66 12.27
CA LEU A 524 26.42 22.00 12.91
C LEU A 524 26.16 22.54 14.32
N GLY A 525 27.22 22.72 15.12
CA GLY A 525 27.12 23.31 16.46
C GLY A 525 26.63 24.74 16.44
N SER A 526 27.10 25.57 15.51
CA SER A 526 26.62 26.94 15.32
C SER A 526 25.14 26.99 14.96
N ILE A 527 24.69 26.13 14.01
CA ILE A 527 23.27 26.04 13.64
C ILE A 527 22.45 25.54 14.82
N ALA A 528 22.91 24.51 15.52
CA ALA A 528 22.24 23.97 16.69
C ALA A 528 22.14 25.02 17.82
N GLY A 529 23.20 25.83 18.04
CA GLY A 529 23.23 26.90 19.01
C GLY A 529 22.20 28.01 18.71
N ALA A 530 22.00 28.36 17.45
CA ALA A 530 20.99 29.32 17.02
C ALA A 530 19.55 28.80 17.23
N ILE A 531 19.34 27.47 17.13
CA ILE A 531 18.02 26.82 17.27
C ILE A 531 17.74 26.41 18.73
N ALA A 532 18.77 26.12 19.53
CA ALA A 532 18.66 25.63 20.91
C ALA A 532 17.72 26.46 21.81
N PRO A 533 17.66 27.81 21.72
CA PRO A 533 16.74 28.61 22.52
C PRO A 533 15.27 28.27 22.34
N ILE A 534 14.88 27.75 21.16
CA ILE A 534 13.50 27.31 20.88
C ILE A 534 13.09 26.11 21.76
N PHE A 535 14.07 25.29 22.16
CA PHE A 535 13.85 24.13 23.01
C PHE A 535 14.09 24.39 24.50
N ALA A 536 14.57 25.55 24.88
CA ALA A 536 14.78 25.95 26.28
C ALA A 536 13.49 25.83 27.13
N PRO A 537 12.28 26.24 26.65
CA PRO A 537 11.03 26.09 27.39
C PRO A 537 10.62 24.60 27.62
N LEU A 538 11.23 23.67 26.90
CA LEU A 538 10.98 22.23 26.98
C LEU A 538 11.97 21.52 27.93
N GLY A 539 12.91 22.25 28.53
CA GLY A 539 13.91 21.72 29.45
C GLY A 539 15.10 21.02 28.79
N PHE A 540 15.22 21.00 27.45
CA PHE A 540 16.34 20.38 26.74
C PHE A 540 16.99 21.29 25.67
N GLY A 541 17.04 22.59 25.90
CA GLY A 541 17.61 23.59 25.01
C GLY A 541 19.14 23.62 24.97
N SER A 542 19.83 22.48 25.05
CA SER A 542 21.28 22.41 24.91
C SER A 542 21.70 22.25 23.44
N VAL A 543 22.88 22.79 23.09
CA VAL A 543 23.46 22.65 21.74
C VAL A 543 23.61 21.17 21.36
N ALA A 544 24.02 20.34 22.32
CA ALA A 544 24.20 18.90 22.13
C ALA A 544 22.88 18.19 21.74
N VAL A 545 21.80 18.42 22.49
CA VAL A 545 20.51 17.80 22.19
C VAL A 545 19.93 18.34 20.87
N THR A 546 20.09 19.65 20.60
CA THR A 546 19.62 20.24 19.35
C THR A 546 20.38 19.69 18.14
N ALA A 547 21.71 19.54 18.22
CA ALA A 547 22.51 18.90 17.19
C ALA A 547 22.09 17.44 16.97
N ALA A 548 21.83 16.68 18.05
CA ALA A 548 21.31 15.33 17.97
C ALA A 548 19.93 15.25 17.32
N LEU A 549 19.02 16.20 17.57
CA LEU A 549 17.72 16.25 16.90
C LEU A 549 17.84 16.58 15.42
N LEU A 550 18.77 17.46 15.02
CA LEU A 550 19.05 17.79 13.63
C LEU A 550 19.61 16.57 12.86
N THR A 551 20.58 15.87 13.45
CA THR A 551 21.07 14.60 12.87
C THR A 551 20.00 13.54 12.82
N GLY A 552 19.13 13.47 13.82
CA GLY A 552 17.98 12.59 13.91
C GLY A 552 16.88 12.85 12.86
N LEU A 553 16.85 13.99 12.20
CA LEU A 553 16.01 14.21 11.01
C LEU A 553 16.48 13.41 9.81
N LEU A 554 17.75 13.07 9.74
CA LEU A 554 18.30 12.26 8.67
C LEU A 554 18.11 10.77 8.97
N ALA A 555 18.55 10.35 10.17
CA ALA A 555 18.42 8.98 10.64
C ALA A 555 18.13 9.02 12.16
N LYS A 556 17.00 8.44 12.58
CA LYS A 556 16.52 8.56 13.98
C LYS A 556 17.47 7.95 15.00
N GLU A 557 18.16 6.89 14.63
CA GLU A 557 19.17 6.20 15.44
C GLU A 557 20.39 7.07 15.73
N SER A 558 20.72 8.03 14.87
CA SER A 558 21.87 8.91 15.09
C SER A 558 21.69 9.90 16.25
N ILE A 559 20.47 10.05 16.80
CA ILE A 559 20.25 10.84 18.02
C ILE A 559 21.13 10.35 19.17
N ILE A 560 21.09 9.04 19.45
CA ILE A 560 21.85 8.46 20.56
C ILE A 560 23.35 8.48 20.29
N SER A 561 23.78 8.13 19.08
CA SER A 561 25.21 8.16 18.73
C SER A 561 25.78 9.57 18.78
N THR A 562 25.03 10.58 18.33
CA THR A 562 25.45 12.00 18.44
C THR A 562 25.55 12.43 19.89
N LEU A 563 24.58 12.10 20.74
CA LEU A 563 24.63 12.41 22.17
C LEU A 563 25.79 11.70 22.86
N ALA A 564 26.06 10.44 22.53
CA ALA A 564 27.19 9.68 23.09
C ALA A 564 28.55 10.29 22.70
N VAL A 565 28.72 10.70 21.45
CA VAL A 565 29.96 11.36 20.97
C VAL A 565 30.18 12.71 21.66
N LEU A 566 29.13 13.47 21.87
CA LEU A 566 29.20 14.81 22.50
C LEU A 566 29.48 14.75 24.00
N ALA A 567 29.18 13.63 24.64
CA ALA A 567 29.41 13.44 26.08
C ALA A 567 30.79 12.88 26.44
N GLY A 568 31.60 12.54 25.47
CA GLY A 568 32.95 12.00 25.68
C GLY A 568 32.97 10.55 26.17
N GLN A 569 34.08 10.11 26.76
CA GLN A 569 34.24 8.72 27.25
C GLN A 569 33.44 8.52 28.55
N GLY A 570 32.20 8.06 28.43
CA GLY A 570 31.33 7.71 29.55
C GLY A 570 30.20 6.77 29.14
N SER A 571 29.45 6.25 30.12
CA SER A 571 28.24 5.48 29.81
C SER A 571 27.20 6.38 29.13
N ILE A 572 26.41 5.83 28.18
CA ILE A 572 25.31 6.54 27.52
C ILE A 572 24.37 7.20 28.53
N ARG A 573 24.13 6.55 29.67
CA ARG A 573 23.32 7.09 30.76
C ARG A 573 23.91 8.35 31.39
N ALA A 574 25.23 8.39 31.61
CA ALA A 574 25.92 9.57 32.13
C ALA A 574 25.88 10.73 31.14
N ALA A 575 26.05 10.43 29.87
CA ALA A 575 25.94 11.37 28.75
C ALA A 575 24.55 12.03 28.67
N LEU A 576 23.52 11.21 28.78
CA LEU A 576 22.13 11.66 28.76
C LEU A 576 21.81 12.49 30.01
N ALA A 577 22.25 12.05 31.19
CA ALA A 577 22.04 12.78 32.45
C ALA A 577 22.73 14.17 32.45
N ALA A 578 23.90 14.29 31.84
CA ALA A 578 24.59 15.57 31.68
C ALA A 578 23.87 16.53 30.70
N SER A 579 23.23 15.96 29.67
CA SER A 579 22.55 16.75 28.63
C SER A 579 21.09 17.09 28.99
N LEU A 580 20.47 16.32 29.91
CA LEU A 580 19.07 16.42 30.33
C LEU A 580 19.02 16.53 31.87
N PRO A 581 18.94 17.75 32.40
CA PRO A 581 19.11 17.99 33.83
C PRO A 581 17.97 17.43 34.70
N THR A 582 16.81 17.15 34.12
CA THR A 582 15.63 16.66 34.84
C THR A 582 14.96 15.49 34.15
N PRO A 583 14.30 14.58 34.88
CA PRO A 583 13.46 13.53 34.28
C PRO A 583 12.34 14.12 33.40
N ALA A 584 11.81 15.28 33.77
CA ALA A 584 10.81 16.00 32.98
C ALA A 584 11.33 16.38 31.58
N ALA A 585 12.61 16.81 31.50
CA ALA A 585 13.25 17.11 30.21
C ALA A 585 13.43 15.86 29.35
N ALA A 586 13.73 14.71 29.96
CA ALA A 586 13.81 13.43 29.27
C ALA A 586 12.44 13.01 28.71
N LEU A 587 11.36 13.15 29.49
CA LEU A 587 9.99 12.88 29.05
C LEU A 587 9.57 13.81 27.90
N ALA A 588 9.88 15.09 28.01
CA ALA A 588 9.61 16.06 26.95
C ALA A 588 10.35 15.73 25.65
N LEU A 589 11.63 15.35 25.74
CA LEU A 589 12.42 14.92 24.59
C LEU A 589 11.85 13.64 23.96
N MET A 590 11.45 12.65 24.76
CA MET A 590 10.79 11.45 24.25
C MET A 590 9.50 11.78 23.51
N THR A 591 8.67 12.67 24.07
CA THR A 591 7.42 13.12 23.43
C THR A 591 7.70 13.89 22.14
N PHE A 592 8.73 14.73 22.11
CA PHE A 592 9.15 15.44 20.91
C PHE A 592 9.62 14.46 19.82
N VAL A 593 10.49 13.50 20.17
CA VAL A 593 10.99 12.47 19.25
C VAL A 593 9.86 11.57 18.74
N LEU A 594 8.80 11.35 19.52
CA LEU A 594 7.63 10.61 19.07
C LEU A 594 6.93 11.28 17.89
N LEU A 595 6.77 12.60 17.93
CA LEU A 595 5.85 13.35 17.05
C LEU A 595 6.55 14.14 15.94
N TYR A 596 7.85 14.50 16.08
CA TYR A 596 8.53 15.32 15.09
C TYR A 596 8.72 14.59 13.76
N PRO A 597 8.95 15.31 12.64
CA PRO A 597 8.96 14.74 11.29
C PRO A 597 9.77 13.44 11.17
N PRO A 598 9.34 12.49 10.32
CA PRO A 598 10.08 11.25 10.11
C PRO A 598 11.43 11.51 9.44
N CYS A 599 12.28 10.48 9.34
CA CYS A 599 13.59 10.61 8.71
C CYS A 599 13.49 11.13 7.26
N ALA A 600 14.59 11.71 6.75
CA ALA A 600 14.63 12.33 5.42
C ALA A 600 14.11 11.41 4.31
N ALA A 601 14.50 10.12 4.33
CA ALA A 601 14.04 9.14 3.35
C ALA A 601 12.52 8.91 3.40
N ALA A 602 11.94 8.83 4.60
CA ALA A 602 10.50 8.67 4.78
C ALA A 602 9.76 9.95 4.37
N SER A 603 10.24 11.12 4.80
CA SER A 603 9.69 12.42 4.41
C SER A 603 9.68 12.61 2.89
N ALA A 604 10.79 12.31 2.22
CA ALA A 604 10.88 12.37 0.75
C ALA A 604 9.88 11.43 0.07
N SER A 605 9.72 10.20 0.61
CA SER A 605 8.75 9.23 0.08
C SER A 605 7.31 9.69 0.27
N ILE A 606 6.97 10.26 1.42
CA ILE A 606 5.63 10.78 1.73
C ILE A 606 5.33 12.00 0.84
N ILE A 607 6.23 12.98 0.78
CA ILE A 607 6.09 14.21 -0.02
C ILE A 607 5.85 13.86 -1.50
N LYS A 608 6.63 12.92 -2.03
CA LYS A 608 6.44 12.43 -3.41
C LYS A 608 5.08 11.77 -3.62
N GLY A 609 4.54 11.09 -2.59
CA GLY A 609 3.22 10.44 -2.64
C GLY A 609 2.05 11.42 -2.50
N LEU A 610 2.22 12.51 -1.77
CA LEU A 610 1.18 13.54 -1.56
C LEU A 610 0.84 14.30 -2.84
N LYS A 611 1.80 14.45 -3.77
CA LYS A 611 1.64 15.21 -5.01
C LYS A 611 1.06 16.63 -4.80
N SER A 612 1.32 17.24 -3.63
CA SER A 612 0.83 18.57 -3.24
C SER A 612 1.85 19.25 -2.35
N ARG A 613 2.38 20.41 -2.79
CA ARG A 613 3.32 21.21 -2.01
C ARG A 613 2.69 21.74 -0.72
N LYS A 614 1.40 22.14 -0.76
CA LYS A 614 0.67 22.64 0.41
C LYS A 614 0.57 21.58 1.50
N LEU A 615 0.20 20.34 1.15
CA LEU A 615 0.11 19.23 2.10
C LEU A 615 1.50 18.81 2.63
N ALA A 616 2.55 18.89 1.81
CA ALA A 616 3.90 18.62 2.25
C ALA A 616 4.40 19.62 3.31
N VAL A 617 4.18 20.91 3.08
CA VAL A 617 4.49 21.96 4.05
C VAL A 617 3.66 21.79 5.32
N LEU A 618 2.35 21.57 5.19
CA LEU A 618 1.45 21.33 6.32
C LEU A 618 1.93 20.13 7.17
N MET A 619 2.38 19.05 6.54
CA MET A 619 2.91 17.88 7.23
C MET A 619 4.13 18.24 8.07
N VAL A 620 5.15 18.85 7.47
CA VAL A 620 6.42 19.12 8.16
C VAL A 620 6.23 20.16 9.26
N THR A 621 5.62 21.31 8.93
CA THR A 621 5.42 22.40 9.90
C THR A 621 4.41 22.02 10.99
N GLY A 622 3.33 21.34 10.62
CA GLY A 622 2.31 20.88 11.56
C GLY A 622 2.86 19.86 12.55
N GLN A 623 3.72 18.94 12.09
CA GLN A 623 4.37 17.97 12.98
C GLN A 623 5.38 18.63 13.92
N CYS A 624 6.22 19.55 13.43
CA CYS A 624 7.15 20.28 14.29
C CYS A 624 6.40 21.05 15.38
N LEU A 625 5.34 21.77 15.02
CA LEU A 625 4.52 22.54 15.95
C LEU A 625 3.82 21.64 16.97
N LEU A 626 3.20 20.55 16.50
CA LEU A 626 2.53 19.58 17.37
C LEU A 626 3.52 18.92 18.34
N ALA A 627 4.68 18.50 17.84
CA ALA A 627 5.74 17.90 18.66
C ALA A 627 6.20 18.87 19.75
N TRP A 628 6.36 20.16 19.40
CA TRP A 628 6.75 21.19 20.34
C TRP A 628 5.68 21.41 21.43
N ILE A 629 4.41 21.59 21.03
CA ILE A 629 3.30 21.79 21.95
C ILE A 629 3.13 20.59 22.91
N CYS A 630 3.12 19.36 22.36
CA CYS A 630 2.96 18.16 23.19
C CYS A 630 4.14 17.95 24.13
N ALA A 631 5.37 18.23 23.69
CA ALA A 631 6.56 18.15 24.53
C ALA A 631 6.53 19.22 25.64
N TRP A 632 6.05 20.44 25.34
CA TRP A 632 5.88 21.49 26.34
C TRP A 632 4.83 21.10 27.40
N ILE A 633 3.70 20.55 26.97
CA ILE A 633 2.67 20.05 27.89
C ILE A 633 3.24 18.92 28.76
N ALA A 634 3.95 17.94 28.17
CA ALA A 634 4.58 16.85 28.90
C ALA A 634 5.60 17.36 29.94
N TYR A 635 6.42 18.35 29.57
CA TYR A 635 7.38 19.00 30.46
C TYR A 635 6.69 19.66 31.65
N ARG A 636 5.64 20.46 31.38
CA ARG A 636 4.89 21.17 32.43
C ARG A 636 4.18 20.22 33.39
N LEU A 637 3.55 19.17 32.86
CA LEU A 637 2.88 18.15 33.68
C LEU A 637 3.85 17.32 34.52
N ALA A 638 5.10 17.16 34.08
CA ALA A 638 6.09 16.39 34.82
C ALA A 638 6.84 17.21 35.89
N ILE A 639 6.72 18.55 35.84
CA ILE A 639 7.28 19.46 36.86
C ILE A 639 6.24 19.77 37.95
N ALA A 640 4.94 19.86 37.56
CA ALA A 640 3.83 20.03 38.51
C ALA A 640 3.63 18.81 39.39
#